data_554b3e7884f4d0b4eeb35a80f27148c0
#
_entry.id   554b3e7884f4d0b4eeb35a80f27148c0
#
_cell.length_a   1.000
_cell.length_b   1.000
_cell.length_c   1.000
_cell.angle_alpha   90.00
_cell.angle_beta   90.00
_cell.angle_gamma   90.00
#
_symmetry.space_group_name_H-M   'P 1'
#
loop_
_entity.id
_entity.type
_entity.pdbx_description
1 polymer ?
#
loop_
_entity_poly.entity_id
_entity_poly.type
_entity_poly.pdbx_seq_one_letter_code
_entity_poly.pdbx_strand_id
1 'polypeptide(L)'
;MPESAKIQFTPAQSAAITARGGSLLVSAAAGSGKTRVLVERVVGLITDPIHPVEADSLLIMTFTNAAAAKLRADITTRLAEEVRAHPGDMRLRRQQLLLQRAAIGTVDAFCLHFVQQHFAALDVPPDFTTAEEAELARIEQETLSAVLESAYTDADFRAFADLYDRGRTDNTAGNAVLELYHFSRALPHPAEVLQQFAAMWQQDAPPQDTPWGQNLLAISLQRTQGARALLQAAARTAAKDEAADFAYTAVLQEDADRVTWLCQVLEKGDWDRSVAALGEFDTAWRRAGRIKGGKDGNPCAFAASELRARAKNQIESLRTDFLLCTGEEYAADRRRAAPLVAALVRVTQQFADACFAAKCEEKLLDYADFEHLTLDLLLTPDNQRTPLCRTVSSHYSAVLVDEYQDTNALQDAIYFALARPEGDNLFFVGDIKQSIYRFRQADPQVFVDKQQRWQAYPQPAPQPASLALDANFRSAPGVIAGINYLFEVFFSQGLGGVAYGDGQRLVVGSKTTDYRGFCEVDVIDGAGAEGDAAAIAARIREMMAEGFVVRDKTGQRPCRYDDFCILLRGRGDFAVYEAALRTAGIPVFADTAADLLDEPHIRPFAALLRVIDNPAPGHSAGGGAAQPHVPVHRRRSGHPARCLPRGQFVRRGAVRRPAPVCAVFGNAGRVPPPGPHPAGGRAVGGTFGANRVLSRRGGPA
;
A
#
# COMPACT_ATOMS: atom_id res chain seq x y z
N MET A 1 -22.95 40.74 4.63
CA MET A 1 -22.29 39.45 4.67
C MET A 1 -21.00 39.61 5.47
N PRO A 2 -20.69 38.79 6.47
CA PRO A 2 -19.45 38.94 7.20
C PRO A 2 -18.29 38.76 6.21
N GLU A 3 -17.31 39.68 6.25
CA GLU A 3 -16.03 39.56 5.54
C GLU A 3 -15.43 38.21 5.87
N SER A 4 -15.23 37.36 4.84
CA SER A 4 -14.54 36.10 5.01
C SER A 4 -13.13 36.43 5.51
N ALA A 5 -12.83 36.06 6.75
CA ALA A 5 -11.52 36.27 7.34
C ALA A 5 -10.47 35.72 6.37
N LYS A 6 -9.62 36.61 5.83
CA LYS A 6 -8.52 36.23 4.93
C LYS A 6 -7.70 35.15 5.62
N ILE A 7 -7.66 33.96 5.04
CA ILE A 7 -6.88 32.84 5.53
C ILE A 7 -5.41 33.28 5.53
N GLN A 8 -4.77 33.25 6.69
CA GLN A 8 -3.33 33.52 6.80
C GLN A 8 -2.57 32.23 6.54
N PHE A 9 -1.78 32.21 5.47
CA PHE A 9 -0.84 31.13 5.17
C PHE A 9 0.41 31.25 6.03
N THR A 10 1.02 30.11 6.37
CA THR A 10 2.35 30.10 6.99
C THR A 10 3.39 30.56 5.96
N PRO A 11 4.59 30.98 6.41
CA PRO A 11 5.68 31.31 5.49
C PRO A 11 5.99 30.17 4.50
N ALA A 12 6.00 28.91 4.96
CA ALA A 12 6.24 27.76 4.10
C ALA A 12 5.10 27.53 3.10
N GLN A 13 3.82 27.63 3.53
CA GLN A 13 2.69 27.57 2.60
C GLN A 13 2.75 28.69 1.57
N SER A 14 3.03 29.92 1.98
CA SER A 14 3.19 31.06 1.06
C SER A 14 4.30 30.82 0.07
N ALA A 15 5.45 30.30 0.52
CA ALA A 15 6.56 29.91 -0.35
C ALA A 15 6.15 28.87 -1.38
N ALA A 16 5.43 27.79 -0.97
CA ALA A 16 4.93 26.77 -1.89
C ALA A 16 3.95 27.35 -2.94
N ILE A 17 3.13 28.32 -2.56
CA ILE A 17 2.18 28.99 -3.47
C ILE A 17 2.91 29.91 -4.46
N THR A 18 3.91 30.67 -4.01
CA THR A 18 4.51 31.75 -4.79
C THR A 18 5.81 31.38 -5.50
N ALA A 19 6.46 30.27 -5.15
CA ALA A 19 7.68 29.83 -5.82
C ALA A 19 7.50 29.69 -7.34
N ARG A 20 8.44 30.22 -8.12
CA ARG A 20 8.43 30.25 -9.60
C ARG A 20 9.82 29.94 -10.14
N GLY A 21 9.88 29.54 -11.41
CA GLY A 21 11.11 29.40 -12.19
C GLY A 21 11.96 28.18 -11.83
N GLY A 22 11.44 27.22 -11.07
CA GLY A 22 12.12 25.99 -10.73
C GLY A 22 11.14 24.88 -10.30
N SER A 23 11.54 23.64 -10.40
CA SER A 23 10.76 22.50 -9.90
C SER A 23 10.77 22.48 -8.36
N LEU A 24 9.63 22.11 -7.76
CA LEU A 24 9.46 22.11 -6.32
C LEU A 24 8.83 20.80 -5.84
N LEU A 25 9.50 20.14 -4.89
CA LEU A 25 8.93 19.04 -4.11
C LEU A 25 8.45 19.57 -2.75
N VAL A 26 7.17 19.43 -2.48
CA VAL A 26 6.55 19.83 -1.21
C VAL A 26 6.28 18.60 -0.38
N SER A 27 7.11 18.36 0.64
CA SER A 27 6.88 17.34 1.66
C SER A 27 5.87 17.90 2.67
N ALA A 28 4.61 17.51 2.51
CA ALA A 28 3.51 18.15 3.21
C ALA A 28 2.84 17.18 4.19
N ALA A 29 3.06 17.38 5.47
CA ALA A 29 2.51 16.56 6.51
C ALA A 29 0.97 16.46 6.48
N ALA A 30 0.42 15.41 7.10
CA ALA A 30 -1.02 15.25 7.27
C ALA A 30 -1.64 16.52 7.90
N GLY A 31 -2.73 17.02 7.31
CA GLY A 31 -3.42 18.21 7.85
C GLY A 31 -2.70 19.54 7.65
N SER A 32 -1.60 19.58 6.87
CA SER A 32 -0.86 20.83 6.54
C SER A 32 -1.52 21.70 5.49
N GLY A 33 -2.66 21.27 4.94
CA GLY A 33 -3.38 22.01 3.91
C GLY A 33 -2.86 21.79 2.49
N LYS A 34 -2.29 20.63 2.18
CA LYS A 34 -1.78 20.22 0.84
C LYS A 34 -2.69 20.70 -0.31
N THR A 35 -3.94 20.23 -0.31
CA THR A 35 -4.92 20.55 -1.37
C THR A 35 -5.18 22.05 -1.46
N ARG A 36 -5.22 22.76 -0.32
CA ARG A 36 -5.42 24.22 -0.33
C ARG A 36 -4.22 24.94 -0.95
N VAL A 37 -3.00 24.57 -0.59
CA VAL A 37 -1.78 25.11 -1.17
C VAL A 37 -1.76 24.88 -2.68
N LEU A 38 -2.15 23.69 -3.14
CA LEU A 38 -2.22 23.34 -4.56
C LEU A 38 -3.24 24.23 -5.30
N VAL A 39 -4.46 24.39 -4.75
CA VAL A 39 -5.49 25.27 -5.32
C VAL A 39 -5.01 26.71 -5.42
N GLU A 40 -4.47 27.27 -4.35
CA GLU A 40 -3.99 28.65 -4.33
C GLU A 40 -2.78 28.85 -5.27
N ARG A 41 -1.89 27.84 -5.39
CA ARG A 41 -0.80 27.88 -6.38
C ARG A 41 -1.34 27.93 -7.80
N VAL A 42 -2.29 27.07 -8.15
CA VAL A 42 -2.92 27.04 -9.49
C VAL A 42 -3.58 28.36 -9.80
N VAL A 43 -4.41 28.88 -8.90
CA VAL A 43 -5.04 30.19 -9.08
C VAL A 43 -3.99 31.31 -9.15
N GLY A 44 -2.94 31.25 -8.30
CA GLY A 44 -1.83 32.19 -8.32
C GLY A 44 -1.02 32.16 -9.61
N LEU A 45 -0.88 31.00 -10.29
CA LEU A 45 -0.27 30.91 -11.61
C LEU A 45 -1.15 31.56 -12.68
N ILE A 46 -2.44 31.32 -12.65
CA ILE A 46 -3.41 31.91 -13.60
C ILE A 46 -3.51 33.44 -13.43
N THR A 47 -3.49 33.91 -12.18
CA THR A 47 -3.66 35.33 -11.86
C THR A 47 -2.35 36.12 -11.74
N ASP A 48 -1.21 35.50 -12.02
CA ASP A 48 0.11 36.14 -11.93
C ASP A 48 0.14 37.43 -12.77
N PRO A 49 0.50 38.58 -12.18
CA PRO A 49 0.46 39.84 -12.91
C PRO A 49 1.60 40.02 -13.91
N ILE A 50 2.70 39.28 -13.79
CA ILE A 50 3.91 39.40 -14.60
C ILE A 50 3.98 38.28 -15.63
N HIS A 51 3.76 37.06 -15.22
CA HIS A 51 3.85 35.84 -16.02
C HIS A 51 2.60 34.96 -15.88
N PRO A 52 1.43 35.43 -16.32
CA PRO A 52 0.20 34.68 -16.18
C PRO A 52 0.21 33.42 -17.05
N VAL A 53 -0.26 32.32 -16.48
CA VAL A 53 -0.39 31.03 -17.15
C VAL A 53 -1.82 30.86 -17.67
N GLU A 54 -1.97 30.33 -18.88
CA GLU A 54 -3.29 29.92 -19.39
C GLU A 54 -3.76 28.66 -18.69
N ALA A 55 -5.04 28.59 -18.32
CA ALA A 55 -5.57 27.50 -17.53
C ALA A 55 -5.53 26.15 -18.25
N ASP A 56 -5.66 26.13 -19.57
CA ASP A 56 -5.57 24.92 -20.41
C ASP A 56 -4.13 24.44 -20.66
N SER A 57 -3.12 25.24 -20.29
CA SER A 57 -1.71 24.81 -20.28
C SER A 57 -1.27 24.21 -18.94
N LEU A 58 -2.20 23.94 -18.02
CA LEU A 58 -1.93 23.28 -16.76
C LEU A 58 -2.23 21.79 -16.87
N LEU A 59 -1.28 20.97 -16.42
CA LEU A 59 -1.46 19.53 -16.22
C LEU A 59 -1.46 19.25 -14.73
N ILE A 60 -2.56 18.69 -14.21
CA ILE A 60 -2.73 18.40 -12.79
C ILE A 60 -3.12 16.96 -12.63
N MET A 61 -2.27 16.18 -11.99
CA MET A 61 -2.46 14.75 -11.78
C MET A 61 -2.72 14.42 -10.30
N THR A 62 -3.65 13.52 -10.05
CA THR A 62 -4.02 13.03 -8.73
C THR A 62 -4.11 11.51 -8.75
N PHE A 63 -4.12 10.88 -7.57
CA PHE A 63 -4.18 9.43 -7.46
C PHE A 63 -5.58 8.85 -7.72
N THR A 64 -6.68 9.60 -7.49
CA THR A 64 -8.05 9.11 -7.66
C THR A 64 -8.92 10.07 -8.44
N ASN A 65 -9.90 9.53 -9.19
CA ASN A 65 -10.88 10.33 -9.91
C ASN A 65 -11.70 11.24 -8.98
N ALA A 66 -12.00 10.79 -7.75
CA ALA A 66 -12.71 11.59 -6.75
C ALA A 66 -11.87 12.79 -6.29
N ALA A 67 -10.56 12.60 -6.08
CA ALA A 67 -9.63 13.68 -5.75
C ALA A 67 -9.51 14.70 -6.90
N ALA A 68 -9.39 14.22 -8.15
CA ALA A 68 -9.35 15.06 -9.34
C ALA A 68 -10.62 15.90 -9.51
N ALA A 69 -11.80 15.28 -9.35
CA ALA A 69 -13.09 15.97 -9.45
C ALA A 69 -13.22 17.05 -8.36
N LYS A 70 -12.85 16.72 -7.13
CA LYS A 70 -12.86 17.67 -6.01
C LYS A 70 -11.89 18.82 -6.25
N LEU A 71 -10.66 18.52 -6.69
CA LEU A 71 -9.63 19.53 -6.95
C LEU A 71 -10.09 20.48 -8.07
N ARG A 72 -10.68 19.96 -9.15
CA ARG A 72 -11.28 20.76 -10.23
C ARG A 72 -12.39 21.68 -9.69
N ALA A 73 -13.27 21.18 -8.83
CA ALA A 73 -14.33 21.97 -8.22
C ALA A 73 -13.77 23.09 -7.31
N ASP A 74 -12.77 22.77 -6.50
CA ASP A 74 -12.13 23.74 -5.59
C ASP A 74 -11.42 24.84 -6.37
N ILE A 75 -10.66 24.51 -7.44
CA ILE A 75 -10.00 25.49 -8.34
C ILE A 75 -11.05 26.36 -9.03
N THR A 76 -12.13 25.74 -9.56
CA THR A 76 -13.22 26.48 -10.25
C THR A 76 -13.87 27.48 -9.29
N THR A 77 -14.17 27.06 -8.07
CA THR A 77 -14.78 27.92 -7.05
C THR A 77 -13.84 29.08 -6.71
N ARG A 78 -12.58 28.79 -6.47
CA ARG A 78 -11.59 29.80 -6.07
C ARG A 78 -11.31 30.82 -7.21
N LEU A 79 -11.23 30.33 -8.46
CA LEU A 79 -11.08 31.20 -9.63
C LEU A 79 -12.33 32.08 -9.85
N ALA A 80 -13.53 31.55 -9.59
CA ALA A 80 -14.77 32.33 -9.63
C ALA A 80 -14.82 33.43 -8.56
N GLU A 81 -14.17 33.25 -7.42
CA GLU A 81 -14.00 34.30 -6.41
C GLU A 81 -13.11 35.43 -6.93
N GLU A 82 -12.01 35.09 -7.60
CA GLU A 82 -11.12 36.11 -8.23
C GLU A 82 -11.84 36.89 -9.34
N VAL A 83 -12.61 36.21 -10.20
CA VAL A 83 -13.41 36.90 -11.25
C VAL A 83 -14.45 37.83 -10.63
N ARG A 84 -15.06 37.45 -9.51
CA ARG A 84 -16.02 38.32 -8.79
C ARG A 84 -15.32 39.53 -8.15
N ALA A 85 -14.10 39.33 -7.64
CA ALA A 85 -13.29 40.44 -7.10
C ALA A 85 -12.81 41.44 -8.17
N HIS A 86 -12.65 40.94 -9.41
CA HIS A 86 -12.16 41.76 -10.55
C HIS A 86 -13.11 41.67 -11.74
N PRO A 87 -14.36 42.20 -11.64
CA PRO A 87 -15.41 41.99 -12.64
C PRO A 87 -15.14 42.58 -14.01
N GLY A 88 -14.17 43.49 -14.11
CA GLY A 88 -13.73 44.10 -15.37
C GLY A 88 -12.64 43.33 -16.10
N ASP A 89 -12.03 42.32 -15.47
CA ASP A 89 -10.96 41.56 -16.08
C ASP A 89 -11.51 40.46 -17.01
N MET A 90 -11.50 40.77 -18.30
CA MET A 90 -11.93 39.85 -19.37
C MET A 90 -11.00 38.65 -19.51
N ARG A 91 -9.72 38.77 -19.13
CA ARG A 91 -8.76 37.67 -19.14
C ARG A 91 -9.17 36.60 -18.11
N LEU A 92 -9.45 36.99 -16.89
CA LEU A 92 -9.89 36.05 -15.83
C LEU A 92 -11.19 35.31 -16.20
N ARG A 93 -12.13 36.02 -16.86
CA ARG A 93 -13.35 35.37 -17.36
C ARG A 93 -13.03 34.30 -18.43
N ARG A 94 -12.08 34.59 -19.32
CA ARG A 94 -11.62 33.60 -20.31
C ARG A 94 -10.98 32.40 -19.63
N GLN A 95 -10.21 32.58 -18.56
CA GLN A 95 -9.59 31.49 -17.83
C GLN A 95 -10.61 30.50 -17.24
N GLN A 96 -11.77 30.93 -16.81
CA GLN A 96 -12.85 30.05 -16.36
C GLN A 96 -13.32 29.09 -17.46
N LEU A 97 -13.36 29.54 -18.71
CA LEU A 97 -13.71 28.70 -19.84
C LEU A 97 -12.58 27.75 -20.21
N LEU A 98 -11.33 28.23 -20.17
CA LEU A 98 -10.15 27.42 -20.46
C LEU A 98 -9.91 26.34 -19.39
N LEU A 99 -10.28 26.59 -18.14
CA LEU A 99 -10.16 25.60 -17.06
C LEU A 99 -10.97 24.32 -17.33
N GLN A 100 -12.04 24.39 -18.12
CA GLN A 100 -12.79 23.22 -18.54
C GLN A 100 -11.98 22.30 -19.46
N ARG A 101 -10.98 22.85 -20.15
CA ARG A 101 -10.07 22.12 -21.06
C ARG A 101 -8.76 21.71 -20.35
N ALA A 102 -8.50 22.24 -19.15
CA ALA A 102 -7.32 21.88 -18.40
C ALA A 102 -7.26 20.38 -18.12
N ALA A 103 -6.10 19.78 -18.30
CA ALA A 103 -5.87 18.37 -18.02
C ALA A 103 -5.77 18.15 -16.50
N ILE A 104 -6.92 17.89 -15.86
CA ILE A 104 -7.02 17.58 -14.42
C ILE A 104 -7.64 16.19 -14.30
N GLY A 105 -6.86 15.19 -13.86
CA GLY A 105 -7.30 13.80 -13.82
C GLY A 105 -6.33 12.90 -13.06
N THR A 106 -6.51 11.59 -13.19
CA THR A 106 -5.51 10.60 -12.79
C THR A 106 -4.46 10.45 -13.88
N VAL A 107 -3.29 9.90 -13.54
CA VAL A 107 -2.26 9.60 -14.55
C VAL A 107 -2.78 8.61 -15.58
N ASP A 108 -3.53 7.59 -15.15
CA ASP A 108 -4.14 6.58 -16.03
C ASP A 108 -5.10 7.21 -17.04
N ALA A 109 -5.96 8.13 -16.58
CA ALA A 109 -6.90 8.84 -17.45
C ALA A 109 -6.17 9.72 -18.46
N PHE A 110 -5.06 10.35 -18.06
CA PHE A 110 -4.21 11.11 -18.95
C PHE A 110 -3.55 10.20 -20.00
N CYS A 111 -2.94 9.08 -19.58
CA CYS A 111 -2.28 8.14 -20.48
C CYS A 111 -3.26 7.51 -21.47
N LEU A 112 -4.42 7.05 -20.99
CA LEU A 112 -5.49 6.54 -21.86
C LEU A 112 -5.87 7.55 -22.96
N HIS A 113 -6.13 8.81 -22.57
CA HIS A 113 -6.50 9.85 -23.52
C HIS A 113 -5.37 10.19 -24.49
N PHE A 114 -4.13 10.20 -23.99
CA PHE A 114 -2.93 10.47 -24.79
C PHE A 114 -2.70 9.38 -25.84
N VAL A 115 -2.83 8.10 -25.46
CA VAL A 115 -2.76 6.96 -26.41
C VAL A 115 -3.90 7.02 -27.42
N GLN A 116 -5.14 7.33 -27.01
CA GLN A 116 -6.26 7.51 -27.92
C GLN A 116 -6.04 8.63 -28.95
N GLN A 117 -5.34 9.69 -28.60
CA GLN A 117 -5.02 10.79 -29.53
C GLN A 117 -3.89 10.43 -30.50
N HIS A 118 -2.99 9.55 -30.12
CA HIS A 118 -1.75 9.25 -30.85
C HIS A 118 -1.65 7.78 -31.31
N PHE A 119 -2.73 7.00 -31.25
CA PHE A 119 -2.74 5.57 -31.59
C PHE A 119 -2.12 5.26 -32.96
N ALA A 120 -2.26 6.16 -33.93
CA ALA A 120 -1.70 5.99 -35.27
C ALA A 120 -0.16 5.90 -35.33
N ALA A 121 0.52 6.31 -34.24
CA ALA A 121 1.99 6.17 -34.11
C ALA A 121 2.39 4.92 -33.30
N LEU A 122 1.40 4.14 -32.87
CA LEU A 122 1.56 2.91 -32.06
C LEU A 122 1.02 1.73 -32.85
N ASP A 123 1.57 0.54 -32.60
CA ASP A 123 1.04 -0.71 -33.18
C ASP A 123 -0.05 -1.29 -32.30
N VAL A 124 -1.16 -0.53 -32.14
CA VAL A 124 -2.31 -0.91 -31.33
C VAL A 124 -3.62 -0.72 -32.13
N PRO A 125 -4.65 -1.53 -31.86
CA PRO A 125 -5.94 -1.39 -32.52
C PRO A 125 -6.55 0.00 -32.24
N PRO A 126 -7.16 0.67 -33.25
CA PRO A 126 -7.73 2.00 -33.05
C PRO A 126 -8.98 2.01 -32.15
N ASP A 127 -9.64 0.87 -32.02
CA ASP A 127 -10.89 0.67 -31.29
C ASP A 127 -10.70 -0.14 -29.99
N PHE A 128 -9.53 0.00 -29.36
CA PHE A 128 -9.25 -0.63 -28.07
C PHE A 128 -10.13 -0.05 -26.95
N THR A 129 -10.41 -0.90 -25.96
CA THR A 129 -11.12 -0.53 -24.74
C THR A 129 -10.28 -0.89 -23.51
N THR A 130 -10.60 -0.29 -22.36
CA THR A 130 -9.96 -0.67 -21.11
C THR A 130 -10.51 -2.02 -20.66
N ALA A 131 -9.61 -2.98 -20.44
CA ALA A 131 -9.96 -4.32 -19.99
C ALA A 131 -10.44 -4.31 -18.53
N GLU A 132 -11.44 -5.14 -18.25
CA GLU A 132 -11.84 -5.44 -16.89
C GLU A 132 -10.91 -6.48 -16.24
N GLU A 133 -10.85 -6.50 -14.90
CA GLU A 133 -9.95 -7.38 -14.13
C GLU A 133 -10.15 -8.86 -14.48
N ALA A 134 -11.40 -9.29 -14.70
CA ALA A 134 -11.71 -10.67 -15.06
C ALA A 134 -11.23 -11.05 -16.47
N GLU A 135 -11.29 -10.10 -17.41
CA GLU A 135 -10.80 -10.30 -18.79
C GLU A 135 -9.28 -10.41 -18.80
N LEU A 136 -8.59 -9.51 -18.07
CA LEU A 136 -7.14 -9.56 -17.91
C LEU A 136 -6.67 -10.88 -17.29
N ALA A 137 -7.30 -11.30 -16.19
CA ALA A 137 -6.96 -12.55 -15.52
C ALA A 137 -7.11 -13.76 -16.45
N ARG A 138 -8.15 -13.77 -17.33
CA ARG A 138 -8.34 -14.82 -18.34
C ARG A 138 -7.21 -14.80 -19.37
N ILE A 139 -6.94 -13.63 -19.98
CA ILE A 139 -5.88 -13.48 -20.99
C ILE A 139 -4.53 -13.89 -20.41
N GLU A 140 -4.20 -13.43 -19.22
CA GLU A 140 -2.95 -13.79 -18.53
C GLU A 140 -2.85 -15.29 -18.30
N GLN A 141 -3.92 -15.94 -17.83
CA GLN A 141 -3.91 -17.38 -17.56
C GLN A 141 -3.78 -18.22 -18.83
N GLU A 142 -4.50 -17.86 -19.89
CA GLU A 142 -4.44 -18.56 -21.19
C GLU A 142 -3.06 -18.40 -21.84
N THR A 143 -2.55 -17.17 -21.86
CA THR A 143 -1.22 -16.85 -22.40
C THR A 143 -0.11 -17.54 -21.58
N LEU A 144 -0.22 -17.51 -20.24
CA LEU A 144 0.76 -18.18 -19.38
C LEU A 144 0.82 -19.67 -19.69
N SER A 145 -0.33 -20.32 -19.83
CA SER A 145 -0.39 -21.75 -20.13
C SER A 145 0.32 -22.08 -21.46
N ALA A 146 0.05 -21.28 -22.51
CA ALA A 146 0.69 -21.46 -23.81
C ALA A 146 2.20 -21.23 -23.79
N VAL A 147 2.65 -20.18 -23.08
CA VAL A 147 4.08 -19.87 -22.95
C VAL A 147 4.81 -20.95 -22.13
N LEU A 148 4.21 -21.44 -21.06
CA LEU A 148 4.79 -22.50 -20.24
C LEU A 148 4.95 -23.82 -20.99
N GLU A 149 4.00 -24.22 -21.85
CA GLU A 149 4.15 -25.41 -22.69
C GLU A 149 5.42 -25.34 -23.54
N SER A 150 5.71 -24.17 -24.11
CA SER A 150 6.95 -23.93 -24.85
C SER A 150 8.18 -23.86 -23.93
N ALA A 151 8.06 -23.15 -22.79
CA ALA A 151 9.15 -22.93 -21.86
C ALA A 151 9.68 -24.22 -21.23
N TYR A 152 8.83 -25.22 -20.99
CA TYR A 152 9.26 -26.53 -20.47
C TYR A 152 10.11 -27.33 -21.43
N THR A 153 10.29 -26.93 -22.69
CA THR A 153 11.30 -27.51 -23.62
C THR A 153 12.72 -27.03 -23.32
N ASP A 154 12.85 -25.86 -22.68
CA ASP A 154 14.13 -25.29 -22.22
C ASP A 154 14.60 -26.04 -20.96
N ALA A 155 15.83 -26.55 -21.00
CA ALA A 155 16.40 -27.34 -19.91
C ALA A 155 16.62 -26.50 -18.63
N ASP A 156 17.00 -25.22 -18.77
CA ASP A 156 17.24 -24.33 -17.63
C ASP A 156 15.97 -23.90 -16.99
N PHE A 157 14.91 -23.61 -17.77
CA PHE A 157 13.60 -23.30 -17.21
C PHE A 157 12.96 -24.50 -16.51
N ARG A 158 13.13 -25.70 -17.08
CA ARG A 158 12.69 -26.94 -16.44
C ARG A 158 13.39 -27.16 -15.09
N ALA A 159 14.71 -26.94 -15.06
CA ALA A 159 15.47 -27.05 -13.81
C ALA A 159 15.04 -25.97 -12.77
N PHE A 160 14.65 -24.77 -13.23
CA PHE A 160 14.02 -23.75 -12.37
C PHE A 160 12.68 -24.24 -11.80
N ALA A 161 11.80 -24.76 -12.65
CA ALA A 161 10.51 -25.28 -12.23
C ALA A 161 10.64 -26.44 -11.25
N ASP A 162 11.57 -27.36 -11.47
CA ASP A 162 11.85 -28.49 -10.55
C ASP A 162 12.27 -28.03 -9.15
N LEU A 163 12.92 -26.86 -9.04
CA LEU A 163 13.28 -26.27 -7.74
C LEU A 163 12.08 -25.60 -7.05
N TYR A 164 11.18 -24.98 -7.81
CA TYR A 164 10.07 -24.18 -7.30
C TYR A 164 8.80 -24.99 -7.08
N ASP A 165 8.48 -25.96 -7.97
CA ASP A 165 7.27 -26.77 -7.91
C ASP A 165 7.43 -27.90 -6.91
N ARG A 166 6.92 -27.72 -5.68
CA ARG A 166 7.03 -28.69 -4.58
C ARG A 166 5.94 -29.77 -4.57
N GLY A 167 5.06 -29.81 -5.56
CA GLY A 167 3.94 -30.76 -5.57
C GLY A 167 3.17 -30.84 -6.88
N ARG A 168 2.27 -31.82 -6.99
CA ARG A 168 1.49 -32.11 -8.21
C ARG A 168 0.46 -31.04 -8.60
N THR A 169 0.21 -30.04 -7.78
CA THR A 169 -0.88 -29.08 -7.95
C THR A 169 -0.42 -27.62 -7.89
N ASP A 170 0.86 -27.36 -7.57
CA ASP A 170 1.35 -26.00 -7.43
C ASP A 170 2.09 -25.57 -8.72
N ASN A 171 1.46 -24.69 -9.49
CA ASN A 171 2.12 -24.01 -10.60
C ASN A 171 2.96 -22.83 -10.06
N THR A 172 3.90 -23.13 -9.16
CA THR A 172 4.73 -22.12 -8.49
C THR A 172 5.65 -21.42 -9.47
N ALA A 173 6.19 -22.15 -10.47
CA ALA A 173 7.03 -21.58 -11.51
C ALA A 173 6.24 -20.58 -12.39
N GLY A 174 5.01 -20.92 -12.78
CA GLY A 174 4.13 -20.01 -13.49
C GLY A 174 3.77 -18.77 -12.68
N ASN A 175 3.52 -18.92 -11.37
CA ASN A 175 3.28 -17.81 -10.48
C ASN A 175 4.53 -16.89 -10.38
N ALA A 176 5.74 -17.44 -10.37
CA ALA A 176 6.96 -16.65 -10.38
C ALA A 176 7.11 -15.81 -11.67
N VAL A 177 6.71 -16.34 -12.82
CA VAL A 177 6.63 -15.58 -14.08
C VAL A 177 5.64 -14.42 -13.96
N LEU A 178 4.43 -14.66 -13.45
CA LEU A 178 3.42 -13.61 -13.25
C LEU A 178 3.88 -12.56 -12.25
N GLU A 179 4.43 -12.95 -11.12
CA GLU A 179 4.95 -12.01 -10.10
C GLU A 179 6.05 -11.11 -10.69
N LEU A 180 6.97 -11.68 -11.44
CA LEU A 180 8.05 -10.93 -12.07
C LEU A 180 7.51 -10.02 -13.19
N TYR A 181 6.55 -10.48 -13.98
CA TYR A 181 5.83 -9.68 -14.97
C TYR A 181 5.15 -8.48 -14.33
N HIS A 182 4.29 -8.72 -13.34
CA HIS A 182 3.56 -7.64 -12.66
C HIS A 182 4.51 -6.65 -11.98
N PHE A 183 5.59 -7.13 -11.34
CA PHE A 183 6.61 -6.26 -10.78
C PHE A 183 7.25 -5.36 -11.85
N SER A 184 7.61 -5.93 -13.00
CA SER A 184 8.28 -5.19 -14.06
C SER A 184 7.42 -4.12 -14.72
N ARG A 185 6.09 -4.26 -14.65
CA ARG A 185 5.12 -3.32 -15.24
C ARG A 185 5.15 -1.91 -14.62
N ALA A 186 5.70 -1.74 -13.41
CA ALA A 186 5.88 -0.44 -12.77
C ALA A 186 7.20 0.25 -13.14
N LEU A 187 8.02 -0.38 -14.00
CA LEU A 187 9.34 0.10 -14.39
C LEU A 187 9.30 0.74 -15.79
N PRO A 188 10.06 1.81 -16.06
CA PRO A 188 10.06 2.47 -17.37
C PRO A 188 10.49 1.57 -18.54
N HIS A 189 11.48 0.72 -18.31
CA HIS A 189 12.07 -0.19 -19.29
C HIS A 189 12.14 -1.61 -18.73
N PRO A 190 11.01 -2.35 -18.68
CA PRO A 190 10.92 -3.64 -18.02
C PRO A 190 11.94 -4.65 -18.50
N ALA A 191 12.10 -4.78 -19.84
CA ALA A 191 13.00 -5.75 -20.44
C ALA A 191 14.47 -5.51 -20.05
N GLU A 192 14.92 -4.26 -20.05
CA GLU A 192 16.29 -3.91 -19.69
C GLU A 192 16.58 -4.18 -18.22
N VAL A 193 15.65 -3.82 -17.33
CA VAL A 193 15.80 -4.04 -15.88
C VAL A 193 15.82 -5.53 -15.56
N LEU A 194 14.96 -6.33 -16.19
CA LEU A 194 14.95 -7.78 -16.02
C LEU A 194 16.26 -8.41 -16.53
N GLN A 195 16.81 -7.93 -17.66
CA GLN A 195 18.12 -8.37 -18.15
C GLN A 195 19.25 -7.99 -17.19
N GLN A 196 19.21 -6.77 -16.61
CA GLN A 196 20.17 -6.36 -15.59
C GLN A 196 20.09 -7.26 -14.35
N PHE A 197 18.91 -7.66 -13.90
CA PHE A 197 18.76 -8.63 -12.81
C PHE A 197 19.41 -9.98 -13.14
N ALA A 198 19.17 -10.52 -14.34
CA ALA A 198 19.82 -11.74 -14.76
C ALA A 198 21.36 -11.58 -14.83
N ALA A 199 21.85 -10.45 -15.33
CA ALA A 199 23.28 -10.14 -15.40
C ALA A 199 23.94 -10.03 -14.02
N MET A 200 23.24 -9.50 -13.02
CA MET A 200 23.76 -9.45 -11.63
C MET A 200 24.06 -10.84 -11.07
N TRP A 201 23.26 -11.86 -11.42
CA TRP A 201 23.50 -13.24 -11.01
C TRP A 201 24.70 -13.88 -11.71
N GLN A 202 25.11 -13.37 -12.86
CA GLN A 202 26.27 -13.85 -13.61
C GLN A 202 27.59 -13.22 -13.12
N GLN A 203 27.54 -12.09 -12.42
CA GLN A 203 28.73 -11.40 -11.91
C GLN A 203 29.41 -12.23 -10.82
N ASP A 204 30.71 -12.37 -10.87
CA ASP A 204 31.48 -13.08 -9.84
C ASP A 204 31.86 -12.13 -8.69
N ALA A 205 30.81 -11.74 -7.93
CA ALA A 205 30.96 -10.88 -6.77
C ALA A 205 30.74 -11.67 -5.48
N PRO A 206 31.50 -11.43 -4.42
CA PRO A 206 31.25 -12.03 -3.12
C PRO A 206 29.95 -11.47 -2.52
N PRO A 207 29.27 -12.20 -1.60
CA PRO A 207 27.95 -11.82 -1.11
C PRO A 207 27.87 -10.38 -0.58
N GLN A 208 28.85 -9.93 0.22
CA GLN A 208 28.88 -8.59 0.81
C GLN A 208 28.96 -7.45 -0.22
N ASP A 209 29.36 -7.73 -1.46
CA ASP A 209 29.44 -6.74 -2.54
C ASP A 209 28.18 -6.72 -3.40
N THR A 210 27.21 -7.62 -3.12
CA THR A 210 25.92 -7.67 -3.79
C THR A 210 24.87 -6.87 -3.01
N PRO A 211 23.87 -6.26 -3.69
CA PRO A 211 22.81 -5.51 -3.00
C PRO A 211 22.04 -6.36 -1.99
N TRP A 212 21.74 -7.62 -2.33
CA TRP A 212 21.02 -8.52 -1.42
C TRP A 212 21.89 -8.97 -0.24
N GLY A 213 23.17 -9.25 -0.44
CA GLY A 213 24.09 -9.62 0.63
C GLY A 213 24.30 -8.47 1.61
N GLN A 214 24.48 -7.24 1.12
CA GLN A 214 24.51 -6.03 1.95
C GLN A 214 23.24 -5.87 2.77
N ASN A 215 22.08 -6.10 2.15
CA ASN A 215 20.80 -6.01 2.83
C ASN A 215 20.64 -7.11 3.89
N LEU A 216 21.06 -8.34 3.61
CA LEU A 216 21.04 -9.43 4.59
C LEU A 216 21.94 -9.14 5.80
N LEU A 217 23.14 -8.61 5.59
CA LEU A 217 24.03 -8.17 6.66
C LEU A 217 23.40 -7.04 7.48
N ALA A 218 22.81 -6.05 6.83
CA ALA A 218 22.14 -4.94 7.50
C ALA A 218 20.94 -5.40 8.35
N ILE A 219 20.09 -6.28 7.83
CA ILE A 219 18.95 -6.86 8.56
C ILE A 219 19.46 -7.72 9.72
N SER A 220 20.52 -8.50 9.52
CA SER A 220 21.10 -9.33 10.58
C SER A 220 21.65 -8.47 11.71
N LEU A 221 22.35 -7.39 11.40
CA LEU A 221 22.82 -6.41 12.39
C LEU A 221 21.65 -5.76 13.13
N GLN A 222 20.63 -5.29 12.43
CA GLN A 222 19.45 -4.65 13.02
C GLN A 222 18.74 -5.59 14.00
N ARG A 223 18.52 -6.86 13.63
CA ARG A 223 17.88 -7.87 14.50
C ARG A 223 18.76 -8.15 15.74
N THR A 224 20.06 -8.25 15.55
CA THR A 224 20.98 -8.45 16.68
C THR A 224 20.99 -7.26 17.64
N GLN A 225 20.97 -6.04 17.13
CA GLN A 225 20.81 -4.82 17.93
C GLN A 225 19.48 -4.78 18.66
N GLY A 226 18.40 -5.23 18.00
CA GLY A 226 17.07 -5.41 18.61
C GLY A 226 17.09 -6.42 19.77
N ALA A 227 17.73 -7.55 19.58
CA ALA A 227 17.92 -8.55 20.64
C ALA A 227 18.71 -7.99 21.83
N ARG A 228 19.78 -7.23 21.58
CA ARG A 228 20.53 -6.51 22.63
C ARG A 228 19.65 -5.53 23.40
N ALA A 229 18.83 -4.73 22.70
CA ALA A 229 17.93 -3.79 23.34
C ALA A 229 16.86 -4.49 24.21
N LEU A 230 16.34 -5.65 23.77
CA LEU A 230 15.43 -6.47 24.56
C LEU A 230 16.09 -7.00 25.84
N LEU A 231 17.32 -7.48 25.76
CA LEU A 231 18.07 -7.93 26.94
C LEU A 231 18.34 -6.80 27.93
N GLN A 232 18.69 -5.61 27.45
CA GLN A 232 18.84 -4.43 28.29
C GLN A 232 17.51 -4.01 28.94
N ALA A 233 16.40 -4.10 28.20
CA ALA A 233 15.07 -3.85 28.76
C ALA A 233 14.69 -4.89 29.81
N ALA A 234 15.01 -6.17 29.57
CA ALA A 234 14.83 -7.25 30.55
C ALA A 234 15.61 -6.98 31.84
N ALA A 235 16.88 -6.57 31.73
CA ALA A 235 17.70 -6.22 32.87
C ALA A 235 17.11 -5.04 33.67
N ARG A 236 16.71 -3.97 32.99
CA ARG A 236 16.03 -2.84 33.66
C ARG A 236 14.71 -3.22 34.32
N THR A 237 14.01 -4.23 33.78
CA THR A 237 12.76 -4.72 34.37
C THR A 237 13.01 -5.60 35.56
N ALA A 238 13.99 -6.49 35.50
CA ALA A 238 14.40 -7.34 36.62
C ALA A 238 14.87 -6.50 37.81
N ALA A 239 15.67 -5.45 37.55
CA ALA A 239 16.21 -4.55 38.61
C ALA A 239 15.13 -3.79 39.41
N LYS A 240 13.85 -3.86 39.05
CA LYS A 240 12.76 -3.24 39.81
C LYS A 240 12.29 -4.08 41.00
N ASP A 241 12.72 -5.33 41.11
CA ASP A 241 12.34 -6.28 42.15
C ASP A 241 13.55 -7.09 42.58
N GLU A 242 13.87 -7.13 43.87
CA GLU A 242 15.07 -7.73 44.42
C GLU A 242 15.21 -9.24 44.08
N ALA A 243 14.11 -9.98 44.10
CA ALA A 243 14.11 -11.42 43.78
C ALA A 243 14.32 -11.66 42.28
N ALA A 244 13.73 -10.81 41.43
CA ALA A 244 13.93 -10.85 39.98
C ALA A 244 15.36 -10.43 39.60
N ASP A 245 15.87 -9.39 40.21
CA ASP A 245 17.25 -8.91 40.01
C ASP A 245 18.27 -10.00 40.36
N PHE A 246 18.19 -10.58 41.56
CA PHE A 246 19.06 -11.66 41.99
C PHE A 246 19.00 -12.88 41.01
N ALA A 247 17.83 -13.21 40.49
CA ALA A 247 17.68 -14.39 39.64
C ALA A 247 18.12 -14.16 38.18
N TYR A 248 17.97 -12.94 37.65
CA TYR A 248 18.09 -12.67 36.21
C TYR A 248 19.31 -11.82 35.85
N THR A 249 19.77 -10.89 36.66
CA THR A 249 20.80 -9.89 36.27
C THR A 249 22.06 -10.51 35.73
N ALA A 250 22.62 -11.51 36.39
CA ALA A 250 23.86 -12.16 35.92
C ALA A 250 23.72 -12.83 34.56
N VAL A 251 22.60 -13.54 34.32
CA VAL A 251 22.38 -14.24 33.04
C VAL A 251 22.01 -13.27 31.93
N LEU A 252 21.31 -12.17 32.24
CA LEU A 252 20.98 -11.15 31.25
C LEU A 252 22.20 -10.36 30.81
N GLN A 253 23.13 -10.08 31.75
CA GLN A 253 24.40 -9.44 31.44
C GLN A 253 25.26 -10.33 30.50
N GLU A 254 25.40 -11.61 30.87
CA GLU A 254 26.13 -12.60 30.06
C GLU A 254 25.55 -12.71 28.64
N ASP A 255 24.22 -12.80 28.53
CA ASP A 255 23.50 -12.82 27.24
C ASP A 255 23.73 -11.53 26.44
N ALA A 256 23.67 -10.36 27.12
CA ALA A 256 23.86 -9.06 26.47
C ALA A 256 25.30 -8.87 25.97
N ASP A 257 26.29 -9.34 26.72
CA ASP A 257 27.71 -9.27 26.32
C ASP A 257 27.97 -10.14 25.08
N ARG A 258 27.40 -11.34 25.04
CA ARG A 258 27.49 -12.25 23.89
C ARG A 258 26.81 -11.67 22.63
N VAL A 259 25.62 -11.10 22.80
CA VAL A 259 24.90 -10.43 21.69
C VAL A 259 25.63 -9.17 21.24
N THR A 260 26.27 -8.44 22.17
CA THR A 260 27.09 -7.27 21.85
C THR A 260 28.31 -7.66 21.02
N TRP A 261 28.97 -8.78 21.36
CA TRP A 261 30.05 -9.33 20.54
C TRP A 261 29.60 -9.67 19.13
N LEU A 262 28.41 -10.29 18.98
CA LEU A 262 27.85 -10.60 17.66
C LEU A 262 27.54 -9.32 16.86
N CYS A 263 27.00 -8.26 17.49
CA CYS A 263 26.84 -6.96 16.85
C CYS A 263 28.16 -6.42 16.29
N GLN A 264 29.23 -6.46 17.10
CA GLN A 264 30.55 -5.97 16.68
C GLN A 264 31.16 -6.76 15.50
N VAL A 265 30.83 -8.03 15.37
CA VAL A 265 31.24 -8.84 14.20
C VAL A 265 30.45 -8.43 12.96
N LEU A 266 29.12 -8.35 13.08
CA LEU A 266 28.23 -7.97 11.97
C LEU A 266 28.47 -6.53 11.47
N GLU A 267 28.82 -5.60 12.35
CA GLU A 267 29.16 -4.21 12.02
C GLU A 267 30.35 -4.08 11.06
N LYS A 268 31.23 -5.08 11.01
CA LYS A 268 32.38 -5.09 10.08
C LYS A 268 31.99 -5.41 8.65
N GLY A 269 30.80 -5.96 8.43
CA GLY A 269 30.31 -6.30 7.09
C GLY A 269 31.03 -7.45 6.39
N ASP A 270 31.86 -8.21 7.09
CA ASP A 270 32.53 -9.39 6.56
C ASP A 270 31.56 -10.58 6.59
N TRP A 271 31.22 -11.10 5.42
CA TRP A 271 30.25 -12.16 5.26
C TRP A 271 30.66 -13.46 5.96
N ASP A 272 31.84 -14.01 5.62
CA ASP A 272 32.28 -15.30 6.14
C ASP A 272 32.50 -15.25 7.65
N ARG A 273 33.03 -14.14 8.14
CA ARG A 273 33.17 -13.93 9.57
C ARG A 273 31.82 -13.84 10.30
N SER A 274 30.83 -13.24 9.64
CA SER A 274 29.45 -13.13 10.17
C SER A 274 28.76 -14.51 10.21
N VAL A 275 28.89 -15.28 9.16
CA VAL A 275 28.39 -16.68 9.07
C VAL A 275 29.04 -17.54 10.16
N ALA A 276 30.37 -17.49 10.28
CA ALA A 276 31.11 -18.22 11.31
C ALA A 276 30.68 -17.82 12.71
N ALA A 277 30.54 -16.51 12.98
CA ALA A 277 30.12 -16.01 14.29
C ALA A 277 28.70 -16.44 14.67
N LEU A 278 27.78 -16.48 13.71
CA LEU A 278 26.42 -17.01 13.92
C LEU A 278 26.43 -18.52 14.15
N GLY A 279 27.28 -19.27 13.44
CA GLY A 279 27.46 -20.71 13.63
C GLY A 279 28.08 -21.06 14.98
N GLU A 280 29.08 -20.31 15.41
CA GLU A 280 29.78 -20.45 16.70
C GLU A 280 28.95 -19.93 17.88
N PHE A 281 27.92 -19.11 17.62
CA PHE A 281 27.12 -18.51 18.69
C PHE A 281 26.43 -19.60 19.49
N ASP A 282 26.89 -19.77 20.74
CA ASP A 282 26.33 -20.78 21.62
C ASP A 282 24.89 -20.43 22.01
N THR A 283 23.94 -21.26 21.61
CA THR A 283 22.51 -21.16 21.93
C THR A 283 22.14 -21.81 23.25
N ALA A 284 23.10 -22.42 23.96
CA ALA A 284 22.88 -22.93 25.30
C ALA A 284 22.78 -21.76 26.31
N TRP A 285 21.66 -21.05 26.23
CA TRP A 285 21.36 -19.94 27.12
C TRP A 285 21.27 -20.44 28.56
N ARG A 286 22.12 -19.90 29.43
CA ARG A 286 22.14 -20.27 30.83
C ARG A 286 20.78 -20.08 31.49
N ARG A 287 20.38 -20.98 32.37
CA ARG A 287 19.11 -20.86 33.10
C ARG A 287 19.22 -19.74 34.14
N ALA A 288 18.17 -18.92 34.25
CA ALA A 288 18.03 -17.96 35.35
C ALA A 288 17.90 -18.64 36.70
N GLY A 289 18.23 -17.92 37.76
CA GLY A 289 18.05 -18.38 39.13
C GLY A 289 16.58 -18.72 39.45
N ARG A 290 16.37 -19.51 40.46
CA ARG A 290 15.02 -19.87 40.98
C ARG A 290 14.47 -18.70 41.83
N ILE A 291 13.19 -18.39 41.60
CA ILE A 291 12.43 -17.42 42.39
C ILE A 291 11.43 -18.18 43.27
N LYS A 292 11.30 -17.81 44.52
CA LYS A 292 10.33 -18.37 45.45
C LYS A 292 8.91 -18.06 44.92
N GLY A 293 8.11 -19.10 44.69
CA GLY A 293 6.80 -18.99 44.08
C GLY A 293 6.78 -19.03 42.53
N GLY A 294 7.96 -19.19 41.88
CA GLY A 294 8.09 -19.23 40.41
C GLY A 294 8.08 -17.87 39.75
N LYS A 295 8.44 -17.84 38.48
CA LYS A 295 8.45 -16.60 37.71
C LYS A 295 7.07 -15.97 37.53
N ASP A 296 6.03 -16.81 37.41
CA ASP A 296 4.65 -16.38 37.15
C ASP A 296 4.02 -15.64 38.34
N GLY A 297 4.56 -15.89 39.56
CA GLY A 297 4.16 -15.16 40.78
C GLY A 297 4.88 -13.82 40.96
N ASN A 298 5.81 -13.44 40.08
CA ASN A 298 6.55 -12.19 40.13
C ASN A 298 6.48 -11.46 38.80
N PRO A 299 5.73 -10.34 38.70
CA PRO A 299 5.52 -9.62 37.43
C PRO A 299 6.81 -9.14 36.76
N CYS A 300 7.83 -8.72 37.55
CA CYS A 300 9.10 -8.27 37.02
C CYS A 300 9.90 -9.43 36.42
N ALA A 301 9.92 -10.58 37.10
CA ALA A 301 10.58 -11.78 36.62
C ALA A 301 9.88 -12.36 35.38
N PHE A 302 8.56 -12.36 35.36
CA PHE A 302 7.78 -12.78 34.20
C PHE A 302 8.11 -11.92 32.99
N ALA A 303 8.00 -10.59 33.11
CA ALA A 303 8.27 -9.66 32.03
C ALA A 303 9.73 -9.73 31.54
N ALA A 304 10.70 -9.84 32.46
CA ALA A 304 12.11 -10.03 32.10
C ALA A 304 12.33 -11.36 31.34
N SER A 305 11.68 -12.44 31.77
CA SER A 305 11.70 -13.74 31.10
C SER A 305 11.17 -13.67 29.66
N GLU A 306 10.04 -12.98 29.44
CA GLU A 306 9.42 -12.82 28.12
C GLU A 306 10.31 -11.98 27.18
N LEU A 307 10.86 -10.86 27.65
CA LEU A 307 11.80 -10.06 26.87
C LEU A 307 13.04 -10.85 26.48
N ARG A 308 13.59 -11.63 27.43
CA ARG A 308 14.71 -12.53 27.17
C ARG A 308 14.37 -13.60 26.14
N ALA A 309 13.18 -14.21 26.23
CA ALA A 309 12.71 -15.21 25.25
C ALA A 309 12.60 -14.62 23.84
N ARG A 310 12.05 -13.41 23.71
CA ARG A 310 12.01 -12.69 22.42
C ARG A 310 13.39 -12.44 21.85
N ALA A 311 14.35 -12.00 22.68
CA ALA A 311 15.73 -11.81 22.23
C ALA A 311 16.36 -13.11 21.71
N LYS A 312 16.15 -14.23 22.43
CA LYS A 312 16.61 -15.55 22.00
C LYS A 312 16.01 -15.93 20.63
N ASN A 313 14.70 -15.79 20.47
CA ASN A 313 14.02 -16.12 19.22
C ASN A 313 14.55 -15.29 18.04
N GLN A 314 14.89 -14.01 18.27
CA GLN A 314 15.51 -13.17 17.23
C GLN A 314 16.87 -13.70 16.78
N ILE A 315 17.73 -14.09 17.72
CA ILE A 315 19.05 -14.66 17.40
C ILE A 315 18.90 -16.04 16.73
N GLU A 316 17.99 -16.88 17.22
CA GLU A 316 17.76 -18.20 16.62
C GLU A 316 17.24 -18.08 15.19
N SER A 317 16.33 -17.14 14.92
CA SER A 317 15.85 -16.91 13.56
C SER A 317 16.95 -16.42 12.61
N LEU A 318 17.94 -15.66 13.11
CA LEU A 318 19.10 -15.29 12.29
C LEU A 318 19.92 -16.50 11.87
N ARG A 319 20.06 -17.49 12.76
CA ARG A 319 20.81 -18.72 12.48
C ARG A 319 20.09 -19.68 11.52
N THR A 320 18.77 -19.65 11.52
CA THR A 320 17.94 -20.55 10.70
C THR A 320 17.55 -19.96 9.35
N ASP A 321 17.43 -18.64 9.25
CA ASP A 321 16.81 -17.98 8.13
C ASP A 321 17.76 -17.05 7.35
N PHE A 322 18.90 -16.65 7.96
CA PHE A 322 19.84 -15.68 7.41
C PHE A 322 21.28 -16.22 7.42
N LEU A 323 22.13 -15.70 6.53
CA LEU A 323 23.58 -15.99 6.49
C LEU A 323 23.90 -17.48 6.63
N LEU A 324 23.23 -18.32 5.84
CA LEU A 324 23.24 -19.77 5.98
C LEU A 324 24.43 -20.46 5.30
N CYS A 325 25.17 -19.74 4.44
CA CYS A 325 26.24 -20.28 3.65
C CYS A 325 27.47 -19.37 3.64
N THR A 326 28.63 -19.96 3.51
CA THR A 326 29.91 -19.25 3.27
C THR A 326 29.92 -18.54 1.92
N GLY A 327 30.85 -17.62 1.69
CA GLY A 327 31.04 -16.96 0.41
C GLY A 327 31.38 -17.95 -0.73
N GLU A 328 32.10 -19.03 -0.44
CA GLU A 328 32.41 -20.09 -1.41
C GLU A 328 31.16 -20.89 -1.78
N GLU A 329 30.38 -21.31 -0.79
CA GLU A 329 29.09 -22.00 -1.01
C GLU A 329 28.11 -21.11 -1.78
N TYR A 330 28.01 -19.83 -1.41
CA TYR A 330 27.20 -18.85 -2.13
C TYR A 330 27.63 -18.73 -3.59
N ALA A 331 28.96 -18.64 -3.87
CA ALA A 331 29.47 -18.54 -5.23
C ALA A 331 29.16 -19.80 -6.06
N ALA A 332 29.18 -20.99 -5.43
CA ALA A 332 28.78 -22.24 -6.05
C ALA A 332 27.28 -22.27 -6.37
N ASP A 333 26.44 -21.88 -5.43
CA ASP A 333 24.98 -21.85 -5.61
C ASP A 333 24.56 -20.79 -6.63
N ARG A 334 25.19 -19.62 -6.62
CA ARG A 334 24.97 -18.57 -7.60
C ARG A 334 25.27 -19.03 -9.01
N ARG A 335 26.41 -19.71 -9.22
CA ARG A 335 26.76 -20.28 -10.54
C ARG A 335 25.74 -21.29 -11.06
N ARG A 336 25.08 -22.04 -10.14
CA ARG A 336 23.98 -22.95 -10.49
C ARG A 336 22.70 -22.22 -10.78
N ALA A 337 22.39 -21.18 -9.99
CA ALA A 337 21.14 -20.41 -10.09
C ALA A 337 21.13 -19.44 -11.28
N ALA A 338 22.30 -18.90 -11.68
CA ALA A 338 22.39 -17.89 -12.73
C ALA A 338 21.71 -18.29 -14.05
N PRO A 339 21.92 -19.50 -14.62
CA PRO A 339 21.21 -19.92 -15.83
C PRO A 339 19.70 -20.07 -15.60
N LEU A 340 19.28 -20.49 -14.41
CA LEU A 340 17.86 -20.66 -14.06
C LEU A 340 17.16 -19.31 -13.97
N VAL A 341 17.80 -18.31 -13.34
CA VAL A 341 17.28 -16.92 -13.28
C VAL A 341 17.22 -16.31 -14.68
N ALA A 342 18.24 -16.53 -15.51
CA ALA A 342 18.23 -16.06 -16.91
C ALA A 342 17.08 -16.70 -17.71
N ALA A 343 16.79 -17.98 -17.48
CA ALA A 343 15.65 -18.66 -18.09
C ALA A 343 14.31 -18.10 -17.61
N LEU A 344 14.15 -17.86 -16.30
CA LEU A 344 12.95 -17.21 -15.75
C LEU A 344 12.74 -15.84 -16.40
N VAL A 345 13.78 -14.99 -16.47
CA VAL A 345 13.68 -13.66 -17.10
C VAL A 345 13.29 -13.78 -18.57
N ARG A 346 13.89 -14.70 -19.31
CA ARG A 346 13.55 -14.94 -20.73
C ARG A 346 12.09 -15.34 -20.91
N VAL A 347 11.61 -16.30 -20.10
CA VAL A 347 10.21 -16.75 -20.15
C VAL A 347 9.25 -15.63 -19.74
N THR A 348 9.61 -14.81 -18.75
CA THR A 348 8.81 -13.64 -18.37
C THR A 348 8.70 -12.60 -19.50
N GLN A 349 9.79 -12.37 -20.25
CA GLN A 349 9.75 -11.48 -21.42
C GLN A 349 8.88 -12.06 -22.54
N GLN A 350 9.01 -13.37 -22.83
CA GLN A 350 8.15 -14.06 -23.81
C GLN A 350 6.68 -13.99 -23.41
N PHE A 351 6.39 -14.15 -22.12
CA PHE A 351 5.04 -13.98 -21.60
C PHE A 351 4.53 -12.54 -21.75
N ALA A 352 5.35 -11.53 -21.45
CA ALA A 352 4.98 -10.12 -21.58
C ALA A 352 4.61 -9.77 -23.03
N ASP A 353 5.43 -10.20 -23.99
CA ASP A 353 5.20 -9.97 -25.43
C ASP A 353 3.94 -10.68 -25.91
N ALA A 354 3.77 -11.95 -25.55
CA ALA A 354 2.59 -12.73 -25.91
C ALA A 354 1.30 -12.20 -25.28
N CYS A 355 1.35 -11.78 -24.02
CA CYS A 355 0.21 -11.20 -23.31
C CYS A 355 -0.21 -9.86 -23.93
N PHE A 356 0.74 -9.00 -24.28
CA PHE A 356 0.44 -7.75 -24.98
C PHE A 356 -0.17 -8.01 -26.36
N ALA A 357 0.36 -8.97 -27.13
CA ALA A 357 -0.19 -9.37 -28.43
C ALA A 357 -1.64 -9.90 -28.27
N ALA A 358 -1.89 -10.78 -27.31
CA ALA A 358 -3.24 -11.31 -27.04
C ALA A 358 -4.22 -10.20 -26.64
N LYS A 359 -3.80 -9.25 -25.81
CA LYS A 359 -4.60 -8.07 -25.48
C LYS A 359 -4.93 -7.24 -26.71
N CYS A 360 -3.98 -7.01 -27.60
CA CYS A 360 -4.20 -6.29 -28.85
C CYS A 360 -5.14 -7.03 -29.80
N GLU A 361 -5.06 -8.37 -29.91
CA GLU A 361 -5.99 -9.17 -30.71
C GLU A 361 -7.45 -9.04 -30.22
N GLU A 362 -7.65 -9.01 -28.90
CA GLU A 362 -8.96 -8.81 -28.28
C GLU A 362 -9.36 -7.33 -28.17
N LYS A 363 -8.50 -6.39 -28.60
CA LYS A 363 -8.69 -4.93 -28.51
C LYS A 363 -8.86 -4.43 -27.07
N LEU A 364 -8.21 -5.10 -26.16
CA LEU A 364 -8.22 -4.79 -24.73
C LEU A 364 -6.82 -4.30 -24.32
N LEU A 365 -6.76 -3.24 -23.56
CA LEU A 365 -5.51 -2.74 -22.95
C LEU A 365 -5.76 -2.43 -21.48
N ASP A 366 -4.77 -2.64 -20.64
CA ASP A 366 -4.82 -2.27 -19.23
C ASP A 366 -4.15 -0.89 -18.95
N TYR A 367 -4.27 -0.42 -17.71
CA TYR A 367 -3.73 0.88 -17.34
C TYR A 367 -2.20 0.97 -17.48
N ALA A 368 -1.48 -0.11 -17.17
CA ALA A 368 -0.03 -0.14 -17.31
C ALA A 368 0.39 -0.14 -18.80
N ASP A 369 -0.42 -0.74 -19.71
CA ASP A 369 -0.18 -0.61 -21.15
C ASP A 369 -0.26 0.86 -21.57
N PHE A 370 -1.29 1.60 -21.10
CA PHE A 370 -1.41 3.03 -21.43
C PHE A 370 -0.22 3.85 -20.94
N GLU A 371 0.30 3.54 -19.75
CA GLU A 371 1.48 4.21 -19.21
C GLU A 371 2.74 3.91 -20.05
N HIS A 372 2.99 2.64 -20.40
CA HIS A 372 4.11 2.24 -21.25
C HIS A 372 4.02 2.85 -22.64
N LEU A 373 2.88 2.72 -23.31
CA LEU A 373 2.66 3.30 -24.63
C LEU A 373 2.81 4.83 -24.63
N THR A 374 2.39 5.49 -23.55
CA THR A 374 2.62 6.92 -23.36
C THR A 374 4.11 7.23 -23.26
N LEU A 375 4.86 6.44 -22.48
CA LEU A 375 6.31 6.64 -22.36
C LEU A 375 7.01 6.41 -23.71
N ASP A 376 6.65 5.37 -24.46
CA ASP A 376 7.20 5.05 -25.79
C ASP A 376 6.92 6.15 -26.83
N LEU A 377 5.78 6.82 -26.74
CA LEU A 377 5.48 8.00 -27.54
C LEU A 377 6.35 9.21 -27.18
N LEU A 378 6.68 9.34 -25.89
CA LEU A 378 7.41 10.49 -25.37
C LEU A 378 8.93 10.32 -25.42
N LEU A 379 9.44 9.14 -25.19
CA LEU A 379 10.88 8.84 -25.12
C LEU A 379 11.27 7.72 -26.09
N THR A 380 12.47 7.84 -26.66
CA THR A 380 13.11 6.73 -27.38
C THR A 380 13.67 5.70 -26.39
N PRO A 381 14.01 4.48 -26.82
CA PRO A 381 14.69 3.50 -25.95
C PRO A 381 15.94 4.05 -25.26
N ASP A 382 16.67 4.94 -25.89
CA ASP A 382 17.83 5.62 -25.29
C ASP A 382 17.46 6.82 -24.38
N ASN A 383 16.22 6.88 -23.92
CA ASN A 383 15.67 7.95 -23.06
C ASN A 383 15.79 9.37 -23.67
N GLN A 384 15.83 9.49 -25.01
CA GLN A 384 15.82 10.79 -25.67
C GLN A 384 14.40 11.22 -25.97
N ARG A 385 14.12 12.52 -25.79
CA ARG A 385 12.81 13.09 -26.05
C ARG A 385 12.46 13.03 -27.54
N THR A 386 11.32 12.45 -27.89
CA THR A 386 10.79 12.42 -29.25
C THR A 386 10.36 13.82 -29.72
N PRO A 387 10.14 14.05 -31.01
CA PRO A 387 9.52 15.29 -31.49
C PRO A 387 8.15 15.55 -30.86
N LEU A 388 7.34 14.50 -30.65
CA LEU A 388 6.05 14.59 -29.99
C LEU A 388 6.22 15.05 -28.54
N CYS A 389 7.16 14.46 -27.79
CA CYS A 389 7.48 14.85 -26.42
C CYS A 389 7.82 16.35 -26.33
N ARG A 390 8.65 16.88 -27.24
CA ARG A 390 9.01 18.31 -27.28
C ARG A 390 7.78 19.19 -27.50
N THR A 391 6.89 18.78 -28.41
CA THR A 391 5.65 19.51 -28.68
C THR A 391 4.73 19.52 -27.47
N VAL A 392 4.48 18.35 -26.86
CA VAL A 392 3.58 18.21 -25.72
C VAL A 392 4.14 18.91 -24.47
N SER A 393 5.43 18.72 -24.17
CA SER A 393 6.07 19.35 -23.01
C SER A 393 6.13 20.88 -23.12
N SER A 394 6.22 21.42 -24.34
CA SER A 394 6.19 22.87 -24.54
C SER A 394 4.80 23.49 -24.32
N HIS A 395 3.74 22.68 -24.44
CA HIS A 395 2.36 23.12 -24.16
C HIS A 395 2.12 23.35 -22.67
N TYR A 396 2.71 22.51 -21.82
CA TYR A 396 2.46 22.58 -20.38
C TYR A 396 3.34 23.61 -19.68
N SER A 397 2.71 24.68 -19.20
CA SER A 397 3.36 25.72 -18.40
C SER A 397 3.68 25.24 -16.98
N ALA A 398 2.87 24.32 -16.43
CA ALA A 398 3.13 23.66 -15.16
C ALA A 398 2.53 22.25 -15.15
N VAL A 399 3.29 21.30 -14.59
CA VAL A 399 2.89 19.92 -14.30
C VAL A 399 2.85 19.76 -12.79
N LEU A 400 1.65 19.55 -12.25
CA LEU A 400 1.42 19.45 -10.80
C LEU A 400 0.94 18.03 -10.48
N VAL A 401 1.56 17.38 -9.50
CA VAL A 401 1.22 16.03 -9.07
C VAL A 401 0.89 16.03 -7.57
N ASP A 402 -0.34 15.63 -7.24
CA ASP A 402 -0.77 15.44 -5.85
C ASP A 402 -0.57 13.98 -5.43
N GLU A 403 -0.38 13.74 -4.13
CA GLU A 403 -0.09 12.44 -3.52
C GLU A 403 1.12 11.73 -4.18
N TYR A 404 2.17 12.50 -4.44
CA TYR A 404 3.36 12.03 -5.17
C TYR A 404 4.08 10.85 -4.49
N GLN A 405 3.87 10.60 -3.18
CA GLN A 405 4.40 9.43 -2.47
C GLN A 405 3.82 8.10 -2.96
N ASP A 406 2.74 8.13 -3.73
CA ASP A 406 2.09 6.94 -4.29
C ASP A 406 2.44 6.70 -5.76
N THR A 407 3.45 7.40 -6.28
CA THR A 407 3.97 7.30 -7.65
C THR A 407 4.92 6.09 -7.77
N ASN A 408 4.89 5.40 -8.91
CA ASN A 408 5.89 4.40 -9.30
C ASN A 408 6.96 5.00 -10.24
N ALA A 409 8.00 4.21 -10.57
CA ALA A 409 9.10 4.69 -11.41
C ALA A 409 8.67 5.01 -12.86
N LEU A 410 7.70 4.26 -13.41
CA LEU A 410 7.16 4.51 -14.76
C LEU A 410 6.42 5.84 -14.83
N GLN A 411 5.52 6.10 -13.86
CA GLN A 411 4.80 7.37 -13.75
C GLN A 411 5.74 8.56 -13.56
N ASP A 412 6.77 8.39 -12.73
CA ASP A 412 7.80 9.42 -12.55
C ASP A 412 8.52 9.77 -13.87
N ALA A 413 8.88 8.76 -14.65
CA ALA A 413 9.49 8.97 -15.97
C ALA A 413 8.55 9.73 -16.91
N ILE A 414 7.25 9.44 -16.90
CA ILE A 414 6.23 10.16 -17.67
C ILE A 414 6.16 11.64 -17.22
N TYR A 415 6.13 11.92 -15.91
CA TYR A 415 6.08 13.31 -15.41
C TYR A 415 7.30 14.10 -15.85
N PHE A 416 8.49 13.50 -15.79
CA PHE A 416 9.71 14.15 -16.27
C PHE A 416 9.76 14.30 -17.80
N ALA A 417 9.20 13.37 -18.55
CA ALA A 417 9.07 13.51 -19.99
C ALA A 417 8.11 14.66 -20.37
N LEU A 418 7.01 14.85 -19.62
CA LEU A 418 6.05 15.92 -19.82
C LEU A 418 6.52 17.28 -19.30
N ALA A 419 7.57 17.33 -18.49
CA ALA A 419 8.19 18.57 -18.06
C ALA A 419 8.89 19.28 -19.24
N ARG A 420 9.08 20.59 -19.11
CA ARG A 420 9.93 21.34 -20.06
C ARG A 420 11.38 20.82 -20.00
N PRO A 421 12.16 20.97 -21.09
CA PRO A 421 13.56 20.50 -21.12
C PRO A 421 14.43 21.07 -19.99
N GLU A 422 14.15 22.28 -19.56
CA GLU A 422 14.82 22.98 -18.44
C GLU A 422 14.46 22.37 -17.09
N GLY A 423 13.40 21.56 -17.02
CA GLY A 423 12.94 20.91 -15.79
C GLY A 423 12.49 21.91 -14.72
N ASP A 424 11.90 23.03 -15.12
CA ASP A 424 11.60 24.17 -14.25
C ASP A 424 10.10 24.32 -13.91
N ASN A 425 9.25 23.41 -14.39
CA ASN A 425 7.79 23.51 -14.32
C ASN A 425 7.10 22.36 -13.57
N LEU A 426 7.86 21.53 -12.84
CA LEU A 426 7.30 20.44 -12.03
C LEU A 426 6.94 20.95 -10.62
N PHE A 427 5.79 20.51 -10.13
CA PHE A 427 5.37 20.73 -8.74
C PHE A 427 4.80 19.44 -8.17
N PHE A 428 5.54 18.84 -7.25
CA PHE A 428 5.17 17.62 -6.58
C PHE A 428 4.74 17.92 -5.15
N VAL A 429 3.63 17.35 -4.71
CA VAL A 429 3.20 17.44 -3.31
C VAL A 429 2.78 16.08 -2.79
N GLY A 430 3.24 15.74 -1.60
CA GLY A 430 2.95 14.46 -0.99
C GLY A 430 3.43 14.36 0.45
N ASP A 431 3.15 13.24 1.08
CA ASP A 431 3.62 12.89 2.42
C ASP A 431 4.12 11.46 2.45
N ILE A 432 5.42 11.27 2.51
CA ILE A 432 6.04 9.93 2.51
C ILE A 432 5.49 9.01 3.60
N LYS A 433 5.05 9.58 4.74
CA LYS A 433 4.45 8.84 5.84
C LYS A 433 3.05 8.29 5.53
N GLN A 434 2.43 8.78 4.44
CA GLN A 434 1.12 8.35 3.96
C GLN A 434 1.21 7.43 2.74
N SER A 435 2.40 6.98 2.34
CA SER A 435 2.56 5.96 1.29
C SER A 435 2.06 4.61 1.78
N ILE A 436 0.87 4.23 1.33
CA ILE A 436 0.18 2.98 1.71
C ILE A 436 -0.19 2.12 0.50
N TYR A 437 0.22 2.50 -0.71
CA TYR A 437 -0.13 1.82 -1.96
C TYR A 437 1.01 0.99 -2.56
N ARG A 438 1.94 0.51 -1.74
CA ARG A 438 3.03 -0.39 -2.19
C ARG A 438 2.48 -1.66 -2.85
N PHE A 439 1.33 -2.16 -2.42
CA PHE A 439 0.65 -3.29 -3.05
C PHE A 439 0.10 -2.98 -4.46
N ARG A 440 0.04 -1.70 -4.84
CA ARG A 440 -0.20 -1.20 -6.21
C ARG A 440 1.09 -0.74 -6.88
N GLN A 441 2.22 -1.23 -6.40
CA GLN A 441 3.55 -0.94 -6.92
C GLN A 441 4.01 0.53 -6.81
N ALA A 442 3.36 1.33 -5.94
CA ALA A 442 3.92 2.62 -5.57
C ALA A 442 5.31 2.45 -4.96
N ASP A 443 6.27 3.26 -5.40
CA ASP A 443 7.64 3.24 -4.90
C ASP A 443 7.97 4.51 -4.11
N PRO A 444 7.88 4.45 -2.76
CA PRO A 444 8.24 5.58 -1.91
C PRO A 444 9.67 6.09 -2.11
N GLN A 445 10.57 5.25 -2.64
CA GLN A 445 11.96 5.64 -2.86
C GLN A 445 12.08 6.76 -3.90
N VAL A 446 11.17 6.80 -4.88
CA VAL A 446 11.08 7.89 -5.86
C VAL A 446 10.94 9.27 -5.18
N PHE A 447 10.11 9.34 -4.13
CA PHE A 447 9.95 10.56 -3.33
C PHE A 447 11.18 10.86 -2.48
N VAL A 448 11.69 9.84 -1.77
CA VAL A 448 12.84 9.97 -0.83
C VAL A 448 14.08 10.43 -1.56
N ASP A 449 14.37 9.86 -2.72
CA ASP A 449 15.53 10.21 -3.54
C ASP A 449 15.52 11.69 -3.93
N LYS A 450 14.37 12.22 -4.33
CA LYS A 450 14.24 13.65 -4.65
C LYS A 450 14.37 14.52 -3.42
N GLN A 451 13.74 14.11 -2.31
CA GLN A 451 13.85 14.85 -1.05
C GLN A 451 15.30 14.95 -0.56
N GLN A 452 16.12 13.92 -0.80
CA GLN A 452 17.55 13.92 -0.43
C GLN A 452 18.43 14.68 -1.42
N ARG A 453 18.13 14.63 -2.71
CA ARG A 453 18.96 15.24 -3.77
C ARG A 453 18.65 16.72 -3.99
N TRP A 454 17.38 17.12 -3.84
CA TRP A 454 16.95 18.50 -4.05
C TRP A 454 17.22 19.32 -2.81
N GLN A 455 17.87 20.46 -3.00
CA GLN A 455 18.24 21.32 -1.89
C GLN A 455 17.01 21.99 -1.27
N ALA A 456 17.13 22.42 -0.03
CA ALA A 456 16.05 23.12 0.66
C ALA A 456 15.75 24.49 0.00
N TYR A 457 14.45 24.77 -0.18
CA TYR A 457 14.02 26.09 -0.66
C TYR A 457 14.31 27.18 0.39
N PRO A 458 14.72 28.42 0.00
CA PRO A 458 14.86 28.93 -1.36
C PRO A 458 16.18 28.54 -2.04
N GLN A 459 16.07 28.20 -3.34
CA GLN A 459 17.21 27.94 -4.22
C GLN A 459 17.17 28.90 -5.41
N PRO A 460 18.32 29.28 -6.00
CA PRO A 460 18.34 30.02 -7.26
C PRO A 460 17.67 29.20 -8.36
N ALA A 461 16.69 29.78 -9.03
CA ALA A 461 16.09 29.19 -10.22
C ALA A 461 17.13 29.03 -11.34
N PRO A 462 17.08 27.98 -12.17
CA PRO A 462 16.01 26.98 -12.31
C PRO A 462 16.21 25.69 -11.47
N GLN A 463 17.15 25.67 -10.52
CA GLN A 463 17.46 24.46 -9.77
C GLN A 463 16.24 23.93 -8.99
N PRO A 464 16.06 22.60 -8.95
CA PRO A 464 14.98 22.00 -8.20
C PRO A 464 15.19 22.16 -6.69
N ALA A 465 14.10 22.36 -5.95
CA ALA A 465 14.13 22.57 -4.51
C ALA A 465 13.11 21.67 -3.78
N SER A 466 13.37 21.40 -2.50
CA SER A 466 12.44 20.74 -1.59
C SER A 466 11.98 21.70 -0.49
N LEU A 467 10.71 21.59 -0.08
CA LEU A 467 10.09 22.40 0.94
C LEU A 467 9.24 21.54 1.87
N ALA A 468 9.34 21.73 3.18
CA ALA A 468 8.54 21.02 4.15
C ALA A 468 7.35 21.85 4.64
N LEU A 469 6.17 21.23 4.72
CA LEU A 469 4.97 21.75 5.39
C LEU A 469 4.66 20.84 6.59
N ASP A 470 5.19 21.16 7.74
CA ASP A 470 5.14 20.37 8.97
C ASP A 470 3.95 20.71 9.88
N ALA A 471 3.36 21.89 9.71
CA ALA A 471 2.28 22.38 10.55
C ALA A 471 0.94 21.68 10.26
N ASN A 472 0.39 20.96 11.24
CA ASN A 472 -0.92 20.31 11.16
C ASN A 472 -2.01 21.23 11.72
N PHE A 473 -2.99 21.57 10.88
CA PHE A 473 -4.15 22.42 11.22
C PHE A 473 -5.44 21.61 11.44
N ARG A 474 -5.39 20.28 11.26
CA ARG A 474 -6.55 19.37 11.31
C ARG A 474 -6.74 18.78 12.71
N SER A 475 -5.65 18.30 13.30
CA SER A 475 -5.68 17.47 14.50
C SER A 475 -5.47 18.30 15.77
N ALA A 476 -6.06 17.85 16.87
CA ALA A 476 -5.81 18.43 18.18
C ALA A 476 -4.38 18.18 18.68
N PRO A 477 -3.82 19.05 19.53
CA PRO A 477 -2.44 18.92 20.00
C PRO A 477 -2.09 17.59 20.66
N GLY A 478 -3.01 17.01 21.45
CA GLY A 478 -2.79 15.71 22.10
C GLY A 478 -2.74 14.55 21.10
N VAL A 479 -3.52 14.64 20.00
CA VAL A 479 -3.46 13.67 18.90
C VAL A 479 -2.12 13.75 18.18
N ILE A 480 -1.65 14.96 17.88
CA ILE A 480 -0.34 15.20 17.26
C ILE A 480 0.79 14.65 18.16
N ALA A 481 0.72 14.90 19.45
CA ALA A 481 1.70 14.37 20.40
C ALA A 481 1.73 12.83 20.45
N GLY A 482 0.54 12.19 20.43
CA GLY A 482 0.43 10.73 20.36
C GLY A 482 0.96 10.16 19.05
N ILE A 483 0.63 10.77 17.91
CA ILE A 483 1.16 10.38 16.61
C ILE A 483 2.68 10.49 16.59
N ASN A 484 3.23 11.65 16.99
CA ASN A 484 4.68 11.85 17.03
C ASN A 484 5.36 10.78 17.90
N TYR A 485 4.82 10.49 19.10
CA TYR A 485 5.37 9.47 19.98
C TYR A 485 5.38 8.08 19.34
N LEU A 486 4.27 7.67 18.72
CA LEU A 486 4.18 6.35 18.06
C LEU A 486 5.13 6.27 16.86
N PHE A 487 5.20 7.30 16.04
CA PHE A 487 6.07 7.31 14.87
C PHE A 487 7.55 7.38 15.23
N GLU A 488 7.94 8.09 16.32
CA GLU A 488 9.30 8.07 16.86
C GLU A 488 9.72 6.68 17.31
N VAL A 489 8.78 5.88 17.82
CA VAL A 489 9.06 4.50 18.27
C VAL A 489 9.10 3.51 17.10
N PHE A 490 8.17 3.62 16.16
CA PHE A 490 7.97 2.60 15.14
C PHE A 490 8.59 2.95 13.78
N PHE A 491 8.71 4.21 13.43
CA PHE A 491 9.18 4.64 12.11
C PHE A 491 10.69 4.77 12.11
N SER A 492 11.35 3.92 11.34
CA SER A 492 12.79 3.95 11.14
C SER A 492 13.12 3.72 9.68
N GLN A 493 14.35 3.99 9.28
CA GLN A 493 14.78 3.73 7.90
C GLN A 493 14.58 2.27 7.49
N GLY A 494 14.75 1.33 8.40
CA GLY A 494 14.50 -0.11 8.14
C GLY A 494 13.03 -0.52 8.13
N LEU A 495 12.13 0.22 8.79
CA LEU A 495 10.71 -0.13 8.91
C LEU A 495 9.78 0.79 8.12
N GLY A 496 10.22 1.93 7.67
CA GLY A 496 9.40 2.88 6.92
C GLY A 496 10.12 3.51 5.74
N GLY A 497 11.37 3.11 5.51
CA GLY A 497 12.22 3.70 4.46
C GLY A 497 12.74 5.09 4.79
N VAL A 498 12.23 5.72 5.85
CA VAL A 498 12.59 7.08 6.29
C VAL A 498 12.67 7.12 7.80
N ALA A 499 13.69 7.77 8.35
CA ALA A 499 13.77 8.02 9.78
C ALA A 499 12.79 9.14 10.18
N TYR A 500 12.05 8.92 11.27
CA TYR A 500 11.17 9.95 11.84
C TYR A 500 11.96 10.91 12.71
N GLY A 501 12.23 12.10 12.18
CA GLY A 501 13.04 13.14 12.83
C GLY A 501 12.65 14.54 12.38
N ASP A 502 13.57 15.46 12.48
CA ASP A 502 13.38 16.86 12.06
C ASP A 502 12.93 16.92 10.59
N GLY A 503 11.88 17.69 10.33
CA GLY A 503 11.23 17.80 9.00
C GLY A 503 10.15 16.75 8.71
N GLN A 504 10.07 15.65 9.49
CA GLN A 504 8.98 14.67 9.39
C GLN A 504 8.00 14.78 10.56
N ARG A 505 8.45 15.36 11.66
CA ARG A 505 7.66 15.54 12.89
C ARG A 505 6.49 16.51 12.64
N LEU A 506 5.31 16.16 13.11
CA LEU A 506 4.15 17.03 13.03
C LEU A 506 4.25 18.18 14.04
N VAL A 507 4.01 19.40 13.58
CA VAL A 507 3.95 20.61 14.43
C VAL A 507 2.51 21.05 14.57
N VAL A 508 2.10 21.49 15.75
CA VAL A 508 0.75 22.02 15.98
C VAL A 508 0.59 23.36 15.25
N GLY A 509 -0.24 23.39 14.21
CA GLY A 509 -0.54 24.59 13.42
C GLY A 509 -1.73 25.40 13.90
N SER A 510 -2.62 24.79 14.70
CA SER A 510 -3.81 25.46 15.21
C SER A 510 -3.48 26.44 16.31
N LYS A 511 -3.98 27.67 16.22
CA LYS A 511 -3.88 28.68 17.28
C LYS A 511 -4.87 28.47 18.42
N THR A 512 -5.82 27.56 18.27
CA THR A 512 -6.85 27.28 19.28
C THR A 512 -6.38 26.19 20.24
N THR A 513 -6.15 26.55 21.48
CA THR A 513 -5.63 25.68 22.57
C THR A 513 -6.74 25.14 23.46
N ASP A 514 -7.98 25.53 23.21
CA ASP A 514 -9.14 25.25 24.08
C ASP A 514 -9.55 23.77 24.05
N TYR A 515 -9.17 23.02 23.01
CA TYR A 515 -9.42 21.59 22.85
C TYR A 515 -8.10 20.86 22.66
N ARG A 516 -7.65 20.17 23.70
CA ARG A 516 -6.35 19.48 23.65
C ARG A 516 -6.40 18.17 22.89
N GLY A 517 -7.52 17.45 22.92
CA GLY A 517 -7.60 16.07 22.45
C GLY A 517 -6.67 15.15 23.23
N PHE A 518 -6.69 13.88 22.90
CA PHE A 518 -5.82 12.90 23.55
C PHE A 518 -5.60 11.66 22.66
N CYS A 519 -4.60 10.80 22.95
CA CYS A 519 -4.31 9.53 22.30
C CYS A 519 -4.31 8.42 23.37
N GLU A 520 -5.05 7.35 23.17
CA GLU A 520 -5.23 6.22 24.12
C GLU A 520 -4.68 4.95 23.47
N VAL A 521 -4.01 4.15 24.23
CA VAL A 521 -3.55 2.83 23.79
C VAL A 521 -4.10 1.81 24.76
N ASP A 522 -5.06 1.02 24.29
CA ASP A 522 -5.65 -0.07 25.04
C ASP A 522 -5.02 -1.40 24.57
N VAL A 523 -4.54 -2.17 25.53
CA VAL A 523 -4.01 -3.50 25.30
C VAL A 523 -4.98 -4.52 25.85
N ILE A 524 -5.58 -5.32 24.96
CA ILE A 524 -6.55 -6.36 25.30
C ILE A 524 -5.85 -7.71 25.19
N ASP A 525 -5.74 -8.42 26.32
CA ASP A 525 -5.00 -9.67 26.38
C ASP A 525 -5.89 -10.87 26.00
N GLY A 526 -5.47 -11.64 25.01
CA GLY A 526 -6.00 -12.98 24.69
C GLY A 526 -7.41 -13.07 24.08
N ALA A 527 -8.02 -11.93 23.71
CA ALA A 527 -9.43 -11.92 23.33
C ALA A 527 -9.71 -12.05 21.83
N GLY A 528 -8.69 -11.94 20.97
CA GLY A 528 -8.86 -11.95 19.51
C GLY A 528 -9.79 -10.85 18.98
N ALA A 529 -10.20 -10.95 17.71
CA ALA A 529 -11.03 -9.93 17.04
C ALA A 529 -12.40 -9.69 17.74
N GLU A 530 -13.00 -10.73 18.34
CA GLU A 530 -14.27 -10.60 19.07
C GLU A 530 -14.10 -9.76 20.34
N GLY A 531 -13.02 -9.99 21.09
CA GLY A 531 -12.74 -9.23 22.30
C GLY A 531 -12.37 -7.78 22.01
N ASP A 532 -11.57 -7.54 20.98
CA ASP A 532 -11.22 -6.21 20.51
C ASP A 532 -12.48 -5.44 20.09
N ALA A 533 -13.36 -6.06 19.31
CA ALA A 533 -14.62 -5.45 18.87
C ALA A 533 -15.56 -5.13 20.04
N ALA A 534 -15.65 -6.03 21.03
CA ALA A 534 -16.46 -5.81 22.23
C ALA A 534 -15.90 -4.67 23.10
N ALA A 535 -14.58 -4.57 23.24
CA ALA A 535 -13.92 -3.50 23.99
C ALA A 535 -14.14 -2.12 23.31
N ILE A 536 -13.99 -2.06 21.99
CA ILE A 536 -14.27 -0.84 21.22
C ILE A 536 -15.73 -0.43 21.35
N ALA A 537 -16.68 -1.37 21.24
CA ALA A 537 -18.10 -1.08 21.41
C ALA A 537 -18.40 -0.54 22.82
N ALA A 538 -17.79 -1.11 23.86
CA ALA A 538 -17.93 -0.64 25.23
C ALA A 538 -17.36 0.77 25.39
N ARG A 539 -16.20 1.05 24.82
CA ARG A 539 -15.55 2.39 24.88
C ARG A 539 -16.36 3.46 24.17
N ILE A 540 -16.92 3.17 22.99
CA ILE A 540 -17.80 4.10 22.28
C ILE A 540 -19.04 4.43 23.13
N ARG A 541 -19.68 3.43 23.75
CA ARG A 541 -20.84 3.64 24.63
C ARG A 541 -20.49 4.48 25.85
N GLU A 542 -19.35 4.26 26.45
CA GLU A 542 -18.84 5.07 27.56
C GLU A 542 -18.69 6.52 27.16
N MET A 543 -17.99 6.81 26.05
CA MET A 543 -17.81 8.16 25.53
C MET A 543 -19.14 8.86 25.19
N MET A 544 -20.10 8.11 24.62
CA MET A 544 -21.44 8.63 24.37
C MET A 544 -22.21 8.96 25.64
N ALA A 545 -22.11 8.11 26.67
CA ALA A 545 -22.78 8.30 27.96
C ALA A 545 -22.19 9.47 28.78
N GLU A 546 -20.88 9.66 28.69
CA GLU A 546 -20.16 10.77 29.32
C GLU A 546 -20.39 12.12 28.61
N GLY A 547 -21.00 12.11 27.43
CA GLY A 547 -21.16 13.31 26.59
C GLY A 547 -19.81 13.84 26.11
N PHE A 548 -18.89 12.94 25.70
CA PHE A 548 -17.56 13.30 25.23
C PHE A 548 -17.62 14.44 24.20
N VAL A 549 -16.80 15.47 24.39
CA VAL A 549 -16.86 16.67 23.57
C VAL A 549 -15.96 16.54 22.37
N VAL A 550 -16.50 16.74 21.18
CA VAL A 550 -15.77 16.87 19.91
C VAL A 550 -15.87 18.30 19.40
N ARG A 551 -14.90 18.66 18.54
CA ARG A 551 -14.88 19.98 17.88
C ARG A 551 -15.08 19.81 16.38
N ASP A 552 -16.00 20.60 15.84
CA ASP A 552 -16.19 20.72 14.40
C ASP A 552 -16.09 22.19 13.93
N LYS A 553 -16.54 22.47 12.70
CA LYS A 553 -16.54 23.84 12.14
C LYS A 553 -17.49 24.81 12.87
N THR A 554 -18.44 24.29 13.61
CA THR A 554 -19.46 25.09 14.35
C THR A 554 -19.05 25.35 15.79
N GLY A 555 -18.03 24.68 16.30
CA GLY A 555 -17.55 24.79 17.67
C GLY A 555 -17.41 23.45 18.38
N GLN A 556 -17.53 23.48 19.72
CA GLN A 556 -17.51 22.27 20.55
C GLN A 556 -18.95 21.76 20.77
N ARG A 557 -19.15 20.44 20.66
CA ARG A 557 -20.41 19.75 20.90
C ARG A 557 -20.18 18.33 21.45
N PRO A 558 -21.19 17.72 22.10
CA PRO A 558 -21.17 16.32 22.45
C PRO A 558 -20.95 15.44 21.19
N CYS A 559 -20.25 14.32 21.35
CA CYS A 559 -20.03 13.38 20.26
C CYS A 559 -21.33 12.67 19.82
N ARG A 560 -21.32 12.21 18.58
CA ARG A 560 -22.38 11.41 17.96
C ARG A 560 -21.76 10.15 17.37
N TYR A 561 -22.54 9.14 17.05
CA TYR A 561 -22.02 7.90 16.45
C TYR A 561 -21.31 8.13 15.11
N ASP A 562 -21.68 9.14 14.35
CA ASP A 562 -21.03 9.52 13.09
C ASP A 562 -19.66 10.22 13.26
N ASP A 563 -19.25 10.50 14.49
CA ASP A 563 -17.92 11.02 14.81
C ASP A 563 -16.86 9.90 15.00
N PHE A 564 -17.29 8.63 15.08
CA PHE A 564 -16.40 7.50 15.29
C PHE A 564 -16.08 6.80 13.95
N CYS A 565 -14.81 6.44 13.78
CA CYS A 565 -14.35 5.65 12.65
C CYS A 565 -13.41 4.55 13.16
N ILE A 566 -13.66 3.30 12.77
CA ILE A 566 -12.82 2.14 13.11
C ILE A 566 -12.03 1.78 11.86
N LEU A 567 -10.71 1.77 11.99
CA LEU A 567 -9.78 1.37 10.92
C LEU A 567 -9.20 -0.01 11.25
N LEU A 568 -9.34 -0.95 10.34
CA LEU A 568 -8.79 -2.30 10.45
C LEU A 568 -7.74 -2.53 9.35
N ARG A 569 -6.74 -3.35 9.64
CA ARG A 569 -5.69 -3.70 8.66
C ARG A 569 -6.22 -4.49 7.47
N GLY A 570 -7.22 -5.35 7.69
CA GLY A 570 -7.81 -6.20 6.68
C GLY A 570 -9.32 -6.28 6.80
N ARG A 571 -10.00 -6.74 5.73
CA ARG A 571 -11.46 -6.84 5.68
C ARG A 571 -12.00 -8.09 6.39
N GLY A 572 -11.15 -9.09 6.68
CA GLY A 572 -11.57 -10.38 7.23
C GLY A 572 -12.40 -10.29 8.52
N ASP A 573 -12.09 -9.32 9.37
CA ASP A 573 -12.75 -9.15 10.67
C ASP A 573 -13.93 -8.16 10.63
N PHE A 574 -14.25 -7.53 9.49
CA PHE A 574 -15.34 -6.53 9.40
C PHE A 574 -16.66 -7.06 9.94
N ALA A 575 -17.04 -8.29 9.60
CA ALA A 575 -18.28 -8.91 10.06
C ALA A 575 -18.32 -9.10 11.57
N VAL A 576 -17.17 -9.38 12.20
CA VAL A 576 -17.04 -9.53 13.65
C VAL A 576 -17.29 -8.20 14.35
N TYR A 577 -16.65 -7.14 13.87
CA TYR A 577 -16.83 -5.79 14.41
C TYR A 577 -18.24 -5.27 14.18
N GLU A 578 -18.81 -5.48 13.01
CA GLU A 578 -20.18 -5.09 12.70
C GLU A 578 -21.20 -5.78 13.63
N ALA A 579 -21.05 -7.09 13.85
CA ALA A 579 -21.90 -7.85 14.74
C ALA A 579 -21.80 -7.38 16.20
N ALA A 580 -20.59 -7.11 16.69
CA ALA A 580 -20.37 -6.62 18.04
C ALA A 580 -20.99 -5.22 18.26
N LEU A 581 -20.79 -4.30 17.32
CA LEU A 581 -21.35 -2.94 17.38
C LEU A 581 -22.88 -2.98 17.32
N ARG A 582 -23.48 -3.73 16.42
CA ARG A 582 -24.94 -3.91 16.34
C ARG A 582 -25.51 -4.53 17.61
N THR A 583 -24.85 -5.51 18.18
CA THR A 583 -25.23 -6.13 19.45
C THR A 583 -25.21 -5.12 20.60
N ALA A 584 -24.26 -4.20 20.58
CA ALA A 584 -24.17 -3.10 21.54
C ALA A 584 -25.17 -1.96 21.27
N GLY A 585 -25.99 -2.04 20.22
CA GLY A 585 -26.94 -1.01 19.81
C GLY A 585 -26.30 0.24 19.16
N ILE A 586 -25.10 0.09 18.62
CA ILE A 586 -24.35 1.16 17.94
C ILE A 586 -24.66 1.07 16.44
N PRO A 587 -25.16 2.16 15.81
CA PRO A 587 -25.31 2.21 14.37
C PRO A 587 -23.96 2.08 13.69
N VAL A 588 -23.83 1.15 12.74
CA VAL A 588 -22.59 0.90 12.03
C VAL A 588 -22.83 0.83 10.53
N PHE A 589 -21.93 1.42 9.79
CA PHE A 589 -21.78 1.26 8.35
C PHE A 589 -20.40 0.68 8.07
N ALA A 590 -20.35 -0.46 7.41
CA ALA A 590 -19.13 -1.08 6.93
C ALA A 590 -19.20 -1.19 5.41
N ASP A 591 -18.15 -0.77 4.71
CA ASP A 591 -18.01 -0.99 3.27
C ASP A 591 -17.57 -2.44 3.05
N THR A 592 -18.45 -3.35 3.38
CA THR A 592 -18.31 -4.78 3.09
C THR A 592 -18.93 -4.99 1.73
N ALA A 593 -18.12 -5.06 0.68
CA ALA A 593 -18.53 -5.79 -0.51
C ALA A 593 -18.62 -7.27 -0.07
N ALA A 594 -19.78 -7.68 0.42
CA ALA A 594 -20.09 -9.10 0.52
C ALA A 594 -19.96 -9.65 -0.89
N ASP A 595 -19.14 -10.69 -1.08
CA ASP A 595 -19.12 -11.37 -2.37
C ASP A 595 -20.53 -11.89 -2.60
N LEU A 596 -21.22 -11.32 -3.58
CA LEU A 596 -22.59 -11.67 -3.89
C LEU A 596 -22.72 -13.18 -4.15
N LEU A 597 -21.64 -13.82 -4.62
CA LEU A 597 -21.59 -15.26 -4.89
C LEU A 597 -21.52 -16.10 -3.61
N ASP A 598 -21.10 -15.54 -2.49
CA ASP A 598 -21.06 -16.20 -1.19
C ASP A 598 -22.37 -16.07 -0.40
N GLU A 599 -23.30 -15.24 -0.84
CA GLU A 599 -24.60 -15.11 -0.21
C GLU A 599 -25.33 -16.47 -0.19
N PRO A 600 -25.93 -16.86 0.99
CA PRO A 600 -26.56 -18.17 1.15
C PRO A 600 -27.62 -18.50 0.10
N HIS A 601 -28.22 -17.49 -0.51
CA HIS A 601 -29.24 -17.65 -1.55
C HIS A 601 -28.65 -17.76 -2.95
N ILE A 602 -27.46 -17.21 -3.19
CA ILE A 602 -26.80 -17.16 -4.50
C ILE A 602 -25.77 -18.28 -4.66
N ARG A 603 -25.06 -18.61 -3.61
CA ARG A 603 -24.04 -19.66 -3.58
C ARG A 603 -24.48 -21.00 -4.21
N PRO A 604 -25.73 -21.48 -4.02
CA PRO A 604 -26.17 -22.72 -4.66
C PRO A 604 -26.37 -22.57 -6.18
N PHE A 605 -26.72 -21.38 -6.67
CA PHE A 605 -26.83 -21.14 -8.11
C PHE A 605 -25.43 -21.09 -8.74
N ALA A 606 -24.48 -20.44 -8.10
CA ALA A 606 -23.09 -20.47 -8.53
C ALA A 606 -22.53 -21.90 -8.55
N ALA A 607 -22.85 -22.71 -7.53
CA ALA A 607 -22.48 -24.13 -7.49
C ALA A 607 -23.17 -24.94 -8.62
N LEU A 608 -24.42 -24.64 -8.96
CA LEU A 608 -25.13 -25.27 -10.06
C LEU A 608 -24.50 -24.93 -11.41
N LEU A 609 -24.14 -23.68 -11.64
CA LEU A 609 -23.45 -23.23 -12.86
C LEU A 609 -22.10 -23.91 -13.01
N ARG A 610 -21.31 -24.02 -11.93
CA ARG A 610 -20.03 -24.77 -11.92
C ARG A 610 -20.23 -26.27 -12.25
N VAL A 611 -21.31 -26.88 -11.81
CA VAL A 611 -21.63 -28.28 -12.16
C VAL A 611 -22.04 -28.42 -13.62
N ILE A 612 -22.70 -27.42 -14.19
CA ILE A 612 -23.06 -27.40 -15.61
C ILE A 612 -21.82 -27.25 -16.48
N ASP A 613 -20.93 -26.33 -16.11
CA ASP A 613 -19.69 -26.05 -16.80
C ASP A 613 -18.72 -27.27 -16.70
N ASN A 614 -18.43 -27.69 -15.49
CA ASN A 614 -17.56 -28.85 -15.25
C ASN A 614 -18.25 -29.88 -14.36
N PRO A 615 -18.82 -30.94 -14.93
CA PRO A 615 -19.53 -31.97 -14.17
C PRO A 615 -18.64 -32.88 -13.29
N ALA A 616 -17.33 -32.76 -13.36
CA ALA A 616 -16.39 -33.60 -12.58
C ALA A 616 -16.14 -33.17 -11.12
N PRO A 617 -16.26 -31.91 -10.69
CA PRO A 617 -15.97 -31.51 -9.32
C PRO A 617 -17.06 -31.94 -8.33
N GLY A 618 -16.79 -32.97 -7.54
CA GLY A 618 -17.73 -33.58 -6.59
C GLY A 618 -18.27 -32.66 -5.49
N HIS A 619 -17.58 -31.56 -5.19
CA HIS A 619 -17.98 -30.59 -4.16
C HIS A 619 -19.10 -29.66 -4.63
N SER A 620 -19.07 -29.24 -5.90
CA SER A 620 -20.11 -28.40 -6.50
C SER A 620 -21.43 -29.13 -6.68
N ALA A 621 -21.39 -30.46 -6.95
CA ALA A 621 -22.57 -31.27 -7.05
C ALA A 621 -23.32 -31.41 -5.70
N GLY A 622 -22.60 -31.52 -4.60
CA GLY A 622 -23.19 -31.56 -3.24
C GLY A 622 -23.87 -30.27 -2.83
N GLY A 623 -23.29 -29.11 -3.16
CA GLY A 623 -23.86 -27.79 -2.87
C GLY A 623 -25.17 -27.52 -3.63
N GLY A 624 -25.21 -27.85 -4.94
CA GLY A 624 -26.42 -27.69 -5.76
C GLY A 624 -27.59 -28.61 -5.34
N ALA A 625 -27.28 -29.80 -4.78
CA ALA A 625 -28.28 -30.78 -4.36
C ALA A 625 -28.92 -30.45 -2.99
N ALA A 626 -28.33 -29.58 -2.20
CA ALA A 626 -28.82 -29.24 -0.85
C ALA A 626 -29.94 -28.16 -0.84
N GLN A 627 -30.27 -27.58 -1.98
CA GLN A 627 -31.29 -26.53 -2.06
C GLN A 627 -32.70 -27.05 -2.32
N PRO A 628 -33.73 -26.40 -1.73
CA PRO A 628 -35.14 -26.80 -1.89
C PRO A 628 -35.65 -26.77 -3.34
N HIS A 629 -34.97 -26.06 -4.23
CA HIS A 629 -35.34 -25.91 -5.64
C HIS A 629 -34.80 -27.02 -6.55
N VAL A 630 -33.84 -27.82 -6.05
CA VAL A 630 -33.35 -29.01 -6.75
C VAL A 630 -33.95 -30.23 -6.07
N PRO A 631 -34.85 -30.98 -6.73
CA PRO A 631 -35.57 -32.07 -6.10
C PRO A 631 -34.66 -33.30 -5.88
N VAL A 632 -33.82 -33.22 -4.83
CA VAL A 632 -33.00 -34.34 -4.35
C VAL A 632 -33.36 -34.61 -2.91
N HIS A 633 -33.80 -35.81 -2.64
CA HIS A 633 -34.16 -36.22 -1.27
C HIS A 633 -32.95 -36.09 -0.33
N ARG A 634 -33.10 -35.33 0.75
CA ARG A 634 -32.07 -35.08 1.81
C ARG A 634 -31.42 -36.34 2.35
N ARG A 635 -32.16 -37.45 2.35
CA ARG A 635 -31.63 -38.76 2.80
C ARG A 635 -30.62 -39.40 1.86
N ARG A 636 -30.52 -38.92 0.59
CA ARG A 636 -29.59 -39.48 -0.38
C ARG A 636 -28.32 -38.60 -0.57
N SER A 637 -28.27 -37.41 -0.01
CA SER A 637 -27.11 -36.51 -0.12
C SER A 637 -25.93 -36.96 0.77
N GLY A 638 -26.17 -37.68 1.86
CA GLY A 638 -25.10 -38.18 2.73
C GLY A 638 -24.45 -39.50 2.29
N HIS A 639 -25.12 -40.29 1.40
CA HIS A 639 -24.63 -41.62 1.00
C HIS A 639 -24.24 -41.79 -0.47
N PRO A 640 -24.66 -40.94 -1.44
CA PRO A 640 -24.50 -41.26 -2.84
C PRO A 640 -23.06 -41.13 -3.36
N ALA A 641 -22.22 -40.40 -2.67
CA ALA A 641 -20.83 -40.20 -3.10
C ALA A 641 -19.97 -41.48 -2.94
N ARG A 642 -20.41 -42.44 -2.13
CA ARG A 642 -19.70 -43.72 -1.91
C ARG A 642 -20.19 -44.90 -2.76
N CYS A 643 -21.41 -44.80 -3.30
CA CYS A 643 -22.08 -45.98 -3.91
C CYS A 643 -22.27 -45.88 -5.42
N LEU A 644 -21.96 -44.76 -6.10
CA LEU A 644 -22.13 -44.63 -7.53
C LEU A 644 -20.83 -44.20 -8.19
N PRO A 645 -20.41 -44.83 -9.30
CA PRO A 645 -19.30 -44.32 -10.11
C PRO A 645 -19.56 -42.88 -10.50
N ARG A 646 -18.56 -42.01 -10.34
CA ARG A 646 -18.64 -40.56 -10.58
C ARG A 646 -19.37 -40.18 -11.87
N GLY A 647 -19.23 -40.97 -12.95
CA GLY A 647 -19.86 -40.73 -14.23
C GLY A 647 -21.38 -40.96 -14.25
N GLN A 648 -21.99 -41.77 -13.37
CA GLN A 648 -23.41 -42.02 -13.39
C GLN A 648 -24.24 -40.96 -12.65
N PHE A 649 -23.70 -40.35 -11.63
CA PHE A 649 -24.37 -39.27 -10.91
C PHE A 649 -24.50 -38.02 -11.76
N VAL A 650 -23.45 -37.70 -12.50
CA VAL A 650 -23.42 -36.53 -13.40
C VAL A 650 -24.35 -36.70 -14.62
N ARG A 651 -24.39 -37.92 -15.23
CA ARG A 651 -25.28 -38.20 -16.31
C ARG A 651 -26.78 -38.08 -15.93
N ARG A 652 -27.15 -38.37 -14.66
CA ARG A 652 -28.53 -38.19 -14.20
C ARG A 652 -28.87 -36.72 -13.93
N GLY A 653 -27.91 -35.86 -13.57
CA GLY A 653 -28.08 -34.43 -13.44
C GLY A 653 -28.24 -33.73 -14.81
N ALA A 654 -27.47 -34.16 -15.81
CA ALA A 654 -27.49 -33.61 -17.17
C ALA A 654 -28.71 -34.03 -18.01
N VAL A 655 -29.31 -35.20 -17.72
CA VAL A 655 -30.47 -35.70 -18.47
C VAL A 655 -31.79 -35.01 -18.08
N ARG A 656 -31.86 -34.37 -16.94
CA ARG A 656 -33.03 -33.56 -16.56
C ARG A 656 -32.86 -32.14 -17.08
N ARG A 657 -33.28 -31.93 -18.32
CA ARG A 657 -33.34 -30.66 -19.02
C ARG A 657 -34.11 -29.56 -18.29
N PRO A 658 -33.82 -28.30 -18.63
CA PRO A 658 -33.75 -27.09 -17.79
C PRO A 658 -35.11 -26.41 -17.54
N ALA A 659 -36.19 -27.11 -17.30
CA ALA A 659 -37.44 -26.47 -16.87
C ALA A 659 -37.28 -25.69 -15.52
N PRO A 660 -36.44 -26.15 -14.54
CA PRO A 660 -36.23 -25.39 -13.32
C PRO A 660 -35.35 -24.14 -13.49
N VAL A 661 -34.42 -24.14 -14.46
CA VAL A 661 -33.50 -23.01 -14.67
C VAL A 661 -34.22 -21.80 -15.24
N CYS A 662 -35.16 -21.99 -16.18
CA CYS A 662 -36.00 -20.91 -16.69
C CYS A 662 -36.95 -20.32 -15.66
N ALA A 663 -37.44 -21.13 -14.72
CA ALA A 663 -38.32 -20.67 -13.62
C ALA A 663 -37.55 -19.82 -12.58
N VAL A 664 -36.25 -20.10 -12.38
CA VAL A 664 -35.40 -19.37 -11.47
C VAL A 664 -35.02 -17.99 -12.04
N PHE A 665 -34.72 -17.90 -13.33
CA PHE A 665 -34.45 -16.62 -14.00
C PHE A 665 -35.72 -15.76 -14.18
N GLY A 666 -36.88 -16.36 -14.29
CA GLY A 666 -38.14 -15.64 -14.40
C GLY A 666 -38.58 -14.92 -13.12
N ASN A 667 -38.15 -15.38 -11.95
CA ASN A 667 -38.40 -14.72 -10.67
C ASN A 667 -37.35 -13.72 -10.23
N ALA A 668 -36.13 -13.77 -10.76
CA ALA A 668 -35.07 -12.78 -10.50
C ALA A 668 -35.35 -11.42 -11.15
N GLY A 669 -36.30 -11.32 -12.09
CA GLY A 669 -36.63 -10.11 -12.80
C GLY A 669 -37.51 -9.09 -12.05
N ARG A 670 -37.77 -9.29 -10.76
CA ARG A 670 -38.50 -8.33 -9.90
C ARG A 670 -37.71 -7.96 -8.65
N VAL A 671 -36.51 -7.44 -8.85
CA VAL A 671 -35.86 -6.58 -7.85
C VAL A 671 -36.30 -5.16 -8.20
N PRO A 672 -36.94 -4.40 -7.31
CA PRO A 672 -37.24 -3.00 -7.57
C PRO A 672 -35.91 -2.27 -7.82
N PRO A 673 -35.87 -1.29 -8.73
CA PRO A 673 -34.67 -0.49 -8.94
C PRO A 673 -34.24 0.15 -7.63
N PRO A 674 -32.96 0.23 -7.36
CA PRO A 674 -32.47 0.95 -6.17
C PRO A 674 -32.94 2.39 -6.27
N GLY A 675 -33.61 2.86 -5.21
CA GLY A 675 -33.99 4.25 -5.10
C GLY A 675 -32.75 5.14 -5.24
N PRO A 676 -32.90 6.41 -5.65
CA PRO A 676 -31.77 7.29 -5.87
C PRO A 676 -30.94 7.38 -4.60
N HIS A 677 -29.69 7.00 -4.67
CA HIS A 677 -28.72 7.22 -3.62
C HIS A 677 -28.65 8.72 -3.33
N PRO A 678 -28.79 9.17 -2.09
CA PRO A 678 -28.54 10.56 -1.77
C PRO A 678 -27.04 10.82 -2.01
N ALA A 679 -26.74 11.62 -3.02
CA ALA A 679 -25.43 12.20 -3.22
C ALA A 679 -25.10 13.05 -1.99
N GLY A 680 -24.11 12.66 -1.19
CA GLY A 680 -23.70 13.42 -0.03
C GLY A 680 -22.92 12.65 1.03
N GLY A 681 -22.03 11.75 0.64
CA GLY A 681 -21.04 11.19 1.56
C GLY A 681 -19.96 12.22 1.86
N ARG A 682 -20.16 13.04 2.91
CA ARG A 682 -19.09 13.87 3.47
C ARG A 682 -18.05 12.93 4.10
N ALA A 683 -16.83 12.99 3.59
CA ALA A 683 -15.68 12.45 4.31
C ALA A 683 -15.56 13.22 5.64
N VAL A 684 -16.02 12.61 6.71
CA VAL A 684 -15.83 13.12 8.05
C VAL A 684 -14.47 12.64 8.52
N GLY A 685 -13.47 13.54 8.49
CA GLY A 685 -12.22 13.33 9.20
C GLY A 685 -12.48 13.39 10.70
N GLY A 686 -12.86 12.28 11.31
CA GLY A 686 -12.94 12.14 12.75
C GLY A 686 -11.52 11.90 13.30
N THR A 687 -11.11 12.74 14.21
CA THR A 687 -9.84 12.63 14.91
C THR A 687 -10.03 11.76 16.15
N PHE A 688 -9.31 10.65 16.21
CA PHE A 688 -9.15 9.90 17.47
C PHE A 688 -8.08 10.57 18.33
N GLY A 689 -8.39 10.79 19.59
CA GLY A 689 -7.42 11.31 20.51
C GLY A 689 -7.58 10.81 21.93
N ALA A 690 -6.50 10.34 22.58
CA ALA A 690 -6.52 10.03 24.00
C ALA A 690 -5.16 9.86 24.66
N ASN A 691 -5.05 10.17 25.93
CA ASN A 691 -3.90 9.86 26.77
C ASN A 691 -4.33 9.16 28.05
N ARG A 692 -4.39 7.84 28.05
CA ARG A 692 -4.29 7.02 29.27
C ARG A 692 -3.64 5.69 28.94
N VAL A 693 -2.48 5.46 29.49
CA VAL A 693 -1.95 4.11 29.65
C VAL A 693 -2.67 3.52 30.86
N LEU A 694 -3.75 2.81 30.66
CA LEU A 694 -4.44 2.06 31.69
C LEU A 694 -3.95 0.60 31.63
N SER A 695 -2.96 0.29 32.44
CA SER A 695 -2.74 -1.11 32.85
C SER A 695 -3.86 -1.51 33.83
N ARG A 696 -4.94 -2.16 33.35
CA ARG A 696 -5.83 -2.86 34.27
C ARG A 696 -5.18 -4.16 34.70
N ARG A 697 -4.75 -4.20 35.96
CA ARG A 697 -4.59 -5.44 36.70
C ARG A 697 -5.97 -6.00 36.98
N GLY A 698 -6.27 -7.17 36.44
CA GLY A 698 -7.37 -7.99 36.92
C GLY A 698 -7.04 -8.45 38.33
N GLY A 699 -7.77 -7.99 39.34
CA GLY A 699 -7.82 -8.58 40.68
C GLY A 699 -9.06 -9.44 40.79
N PRO A 700 -9.00 -10.58 41.49
CA PRO A 700 -10.14 -11.46 41.64
C PRO A 700 -11.07 -10.93 42.74
N ALA A 701 -12.34 -10.93 42.47
CA ALA A 701 -13.43 -11.28 43.38
C ALA A 701 -14.72 -11.50 42.58
#